data_76d37e710acbef63afc7ced55864582d
#
_entry.id   76d37e710acbef63afc7ced55864582d
#
_cell.length_a   1.000
_cell.length_b   1.000
_cell.length_c   1.000
_cell.angle_alpha   90.00
_cell.angle_beta   90.00
_cell.angle_gamma   90.00
#
_symmetry.space_group_name_H-M   'P 1'
#
loop_
_entity.id
_entity.type
_entity.pdbx_description
1 polymer ?
#
loop_
_entity_poly.entity_id
_entity_poly.type
_entity_poly.pdbx_seq_one_letter_code
_entity_poly.pdbx_strand_id
1 'polypeptide(L)'
;MDQDQFAKETVPISLEQEMKRSFLDYAMSVIVGRALPDVRDGLKPVHRRVLYAMHELNNVWNRPYLKSARVVGDVMGKYHPHGDSAIYDTVVRMAQDFSLRYTLVDGQGNFGSVDGDPPAAMRYTEIRLRKIASEMVVDIEKDTVDFGPNYDGSTSEPQVLPAKIPNLLINGSTGIAVAMATNIPPHNLHEVVAACLLLLENPDATIDELIEKIPAPDFPTGALIYGVAGVREGYRTGRGRVVMRAKTHFEDMDKAGNRQAIIVDEIPYQVNKAVLQQKIAELVNEKKIEGISDIRDESDKQGMRVVIELKRGENAEVVLNNLFKLTQLQDSFGINMVALVDGQPRLLNLKQVLEAFLAHRREVVTRRTVYELNKARDRGHLLEGLAVAVVNVDEMIELIKSSPTPPVAKERLLARTWAAGIAAEMVERAAGDVSALRPEGIDPNAGLQPDGTYQLSEVQAGEILQMRLQRLTGLEQEKIVTEYREVVDRILDLLDILAKPARITAIIRDELTGVVEEFGGPEKDPRRSQIELNASEIDIEDLITPQDMVVTLSNSGYIKAQPLSEYRSQRRGGRGKQAASTKDDDWVDQLFIANTHDTILCFSDRGRVYWLKVWEVPQGSRASRGRPIVNMFPLAENEKITVVLPIKTFDDEHYVFMATSLGTVKKTALSDFSNPRKAGIIAVDLDEGDYLIGAAVTDGEHDVMLFSDAGKAVRFSEGDVRAMGRTARGVRGMALEEGQKVIAMLVADDERRSVLTATENGYGKRTPLIEHTRHGRGTKGMIAIQSSERNGRMVAAILVEEGDEIMLITTGGVLVRTRVDEIREMGRATQGVTLIGVEEGDTLSRVQRVVGSDSPEVLAAVGESADGEAAAASEGPEAAGESPSGDDAAAEGEAAEE
;
A
#
# COMPACT_ATOMS: atom_id res chain seq x y z
N MET A 1 -10.39 -59.87 41.65
CA MET A 1 -9.86 -58.81 40.74
C MET A 1 -8.86 -58.07 41.57
N ASP A 2 -7.62 -58.23 41.17
CA ASP A 2 -6.48 -57.73 41.97
C ASP A 2 -6.48 -56.21 42.05
N GLN A 3 -6.41 -55.69 43.30
CA GLN A 3 -6.29 -54.30 43.66
C GLN A 3 -4.84 -53.77 43.58
N ASP A 4 -3.93 -54.49 42.93
CA ASP A 4 -2.53 -54.18 42.91
C ASP A 4 -2.02 -53.43 41.69
N GLN A 5 -2.89 -52.79 40.92
CA GLN A 5 -2.55 -51.99 39.71
C GLN A 5 -2.61 -50.48 39.88
N PHE A 6 -2.86 -49.97 41.08
CA PHE A 6 -2.81 -48.52 41.34
C PHE A 6 -1.42 -48.12 41.87
N ALA A 7 -0.93 -46.97 41.40
CA ALA A 7 0.34 -46.36 41.74
C ALA A 7 0.58 -46.43 43.28
N LYS A 8 1.80 -46.76 43.71
CA LYS A 8 2.20 -46.89 45.13
C LYS A 8 2.02 -45.62 45.96
N GLU A 9 1.87 -44.45 45.31
CA GLU A 9 1.70 -43.16 45.95
C GLU A 9 0.78 -42.27 45.09
N THR A 10 -0.31 -41.77 45.65
CA THR A 10 -1.23 -40.83 45.05
C THR A 10 -0.98 -39.46 45.69
N VAL A 11 -0.45 -38.51 44.89
CA VAL A 11 -0.27 -37.14 45.32
C VAL A 11 -1.48 -36.33 44.83
N PRO A 12 -2.28 -35.70 45.71
CA PRO A 12 -3.38 -34.86 45.31
C PRO A 12 -2.87 -33.58 44.62
N ILE A 13 -3.18 -33.40 43.36
CA ILE A 13 -2.86 -32.18 42.58
C ILE A 13 -4.16 -31.43 42.36
N SER A 14 -4.11 -30.09 42.59
CA SER A 14 -5.25 -29.21 42.23
C SER A 14 -5.41 -29.19 40.72
N LEU A 15 -6.61 -29.42 40.21
CA LEU A 15 -6.95 -29.35 38.79
C LEU A 15 -6.50 -28.01 38.18
N GLU A 16 -6.71 -26.92 38.93
CA GLU A 16 -6.28 -25.60 38.51
C GLU A 16 -4.75 -25.45 38.33
N GLN A 17 -3.96 -26.03 39.25
CA GLN A 17 -2.51 -26.01 39.18
C GLN A 17 -2.01 -26.88 38.02
N GLU A 18 -2.60 -28.04 37.80
CA GLU A 18 -2.23 -28.93 36.68
C GLU A 18 -2.60 -28.30 35.33
N MET A 19 -3.79 -27.70 35.21
CA MET A 19 -4.17 -26.99 34.00
C MET A 19 -3.25 -25.80 33.72
N LYS A 20 -2.89 -25.00 34.73
CA LYS A 20 -1.93 -23.90 34.58
C LYS A 20 -0.58 -24.39 34.09
N ARG A 21 -0.07 -25.48 34.70
CA ARG A 21 1.23 -26.06 34.35
C ARG A 21 1.19 -26.61 32.92
N SER A 22 0.22 -27.46 32.60
CA SER A 22 0.08 -28.06 31.28
C SER A 22 -0.14 -27.01 30.18
N PHE A 23 -0.90 -25.92 30.46
CA PHE A 23 -1.05 -24.82 29.52
C PHE A 23 0.25 -24.04 29.30
N LEU A 24 1.02 -23.77 30.37
CA LEU A 24 2.32 -23.13 30.25
C LEU A 24 3.31 -24.00 29.48
N ASP A 25 3.38 -25.30 29.79
CA ASP A 25 4.27 -26.24 29.08
C ASP A 25 3.88 -26.33 27.58
N TYR A 26 2.59 -26.40 27.28
CA TYR A 26 2.09 -26.35 25.89
C TYR A 26 2.42 -25.01 25.22
N ALA A 27 2.17 -23.89 25.89
CA ALA A 27 2.46 -22.56 25.35
C ALA A 27 3.94 -22.40 25.06
N MET A 28 4.82 -22.81 25.99
CA MET A 28 6.28 -22.77 25.78
C MET A 28 6.70 -23.67 24.63
N SER A 29 6.16 -24.87 24.53
CA SER A 29 6.45 -25.79 23.41
C SER A 29 6.05 -25.19 22.06
N VAL A 30 4.90 -24.53 21.96
CA VAL A 30 4.44 -23.87 20.71
C VAL A 30 5.26 -22.62 20.41
N ILE A 31 5.61 -21.83 21.41
CA ILE A 31 6.35 -20.57 21.24
C ILE A 31 7.79 -20.87 20.79
N VAL A 32 8.52 -21.66 21.58
CA VAL A 32 9.96 -21.91 21.37
C VAL A 32 10.19 -23.04 20.36
N GLY A 33 9.40 -24.11 20.45
CA GLY A 33 9.62 -25.32 19.67
C GLY A 33 8.93 -25.38 18.30
N ARG A 34 8.11 -24.36 17.91
CA ARG A 34 7.30 -24.49 16.69
C ARG A 34 7.13 -23.20 15.89
N ALA A 35 6.61 -22.12 16.51
CA ALA A 35 6.02 -21.00 15.76
C ALA A 35 6.98 -19.86 15.50
N LEU A 36 7.89 -19.57 16.41
CA LEU A 36 8.80 -18.43 16.32
C LEU A 36 10.17 -18.81 15.75
N PRO A 37 10.77 -17.94 14.92
CA PRO A 37 12.12 -18.12 14.42
C PRO A 37 13.15 -17.74 15.48
N ASP A 38 14.33 -18.38 15.46
CA ASP A 38 15.50 -17.90 16.18
C ASP A 38 16.09 -16.68 15.47
N VAL A 39 16.46 -15.64 16.21
CA VAL A 39 16.97 -14.40 15.64
C VAL A 39 18.29 -14.58 14.89
N ARG A 40 19.09 -15.58 15.29
CA ARG A 40 20.45 -15.85 14.78
C ARG A 40 20.44 -16.43 13.37
N ASP A 41 19.60 -17.45 13.10
CA ASP A 41 19.52 -18.12 11.79
C ASP A 41 18.21 -17.86 11.04
N GLY A 42 17.22 -17.18 11.68
CA GLY A 42 15.95 -16.86 11.08
C GLY A 42 15.04 -18.05 10.83
N LEU A 43 15.31 -19.20 11.40
CA LEU A 43 14.61 -20.44 11.12
C LEU A 43 13.74 -20.90 12.29
N LYS A 44 12.59 -21.49 11.95
CA LYS A 44 11.83 -22.30 12.88
C LYS A 44 12.46 -23.69 12.98
N PRO A 45 12.22 -24.45 14.07
CA PRO A 45 12.81 -25.78 14.24
C PRO A 45 12.61 -26.72 13.04
N VAL A 46 11.43 -26.73 12.41
CA VAL A 46 11.16 -27.58 11.25
C VAL A 46 12.02 -27.22 10.04
N HIS A 47 12.21 -25.91 9.75
CA HIS A 47 13.07 -25.46 8.65
C HIS A 47 14.52 -25.87 8.89
N ARG A 48 15.02 -25.65 10.11
CA ARG A 48 16.39 -26.01 10.51
C ARG A 48 16.64 -27.52 10.35
N ARG A 49 15.72 -28.35 10.80
CA ARG A 49 15.77 -29.80 10.68
C ARG A 49 15.77 -30.27 9.23
N VAL A 50 14.95 -29.64 8.37
CA VAL A 50 14.94 -29.97 6.93
C VAL A 50 16.28 -29.65 6.27
N LEU A 51 16.81 -28.43 6.49
CA LEU A 51 18.09 -28.03 5.88
C LEU A 51 19.25 -28.89 6.39
N TYR A 52 19.27 -29.22 7.70
CA TYR A 52 20.27 -30.09 8.29
C TYR A 52 20.18 -31.53 7.75
N ALA A 53 18.98 -32.11 7.67
CA ALA A 53 18.80 -33.44 7.08
C ALA A 53 19.22 -33.49 5.61
N MET A 54 18.93 -32.45 4.83
CA MET A 54 19.38 -32.37 3.42
C MET A 54 20.91 -32.29 3.33
N HIS A 55 21.56 -31.57 4.26
CA HIS A 55 23.00 -31.51 4.36
C HIS A 55 23.60 -32.89 4.71
N GLU A 56 23.08 -33.59 5.73
CA GLU A 56 23.48 -34.94 6.12
C GLU A 56 23.34 -35.97 4.98
N LEU A 57 22.27 -35.86 4.20
CA LEU A 57 22.05 -36.70 3.02
C LEU A 57 22.96 -36.32 1.83
N ASN A 58 23.85 -35.33 2.00
CA ASN A 58 24.67 -34.76 0.91
C ASN A 58 23.83 -34.31 -0.30
N ASN A 59 22.62 -33.83 -0.03
CA ASN A 59 21.67 -33.35 -1.03
C ASN A 59 21.88 -31.86 -1.31
N VAL A 60 23.09 -31.52 -1.72
CA VAL A 60 23.54 -30.13 -1.96
C VAL A 60 23.34 -29.72 -3.42
N TRP A 61 23.45 -28.43 -3.69
CA TRP A 61 23.12 -27.77 -4.96
C TRP A 61 23.82 -28.36 -6.20
N ASN A 62 25.01 -28.93 -6.06
CA ASN A 62 25.81 -29.51 -7.15
C ASN A 62 25.66 -31.03 -7.23
N ARG A 63 24.71 -31.64 -6.54
CA ARG A 63 24.39 -33.05 -6.58
C ARG A 63 23.04 -33.31 -7.29
N PRO A 64 22.78 -34.53 -7.73
CA PRO A 64 21.48 -34.91 -8.28
C PRO A 64 20.35 -34.67 -7.28
N TYR A 65 19.15 -34.36 -7.81
CA TYR A 65 17.96 -34.24 -7.01
C TYR A 65 17.60 -35.56 -6.31
N LEU A 66 17.03 -35.49 -5.12
CA LEU A 66 16.45 -36.61 -4.39
C LEU A 66 14.91 -36.46 -4.37
N LYS A 67 14.20 -37.57 -4.35
CA LYS A 67 12.74 -37.58 -4.14
C LYS A 67 12.39 -36.88 -2.82
N SER A 68 11.41 -35.99 -2.87
CA SER A 68 10.95 -35.26 -1.68
C SER A 68 10.54 -36.20 -0.54
N ALA A 69 9.88 -37.32 -0.88
CA ALA A 69 9.46 -38.34 0.07
C ALA A 69 10.63 -38.95 0.86
N ARG A 70 11.84 -39.04 0.26
CA ARG A 70 13.03 -39.54 0.97
C ARG A 70 13.51 -38.57 2.03
N VAL A 71 13.58 -37.29 1.67
CA VAL A 71 14.00 -36.23 2.61
C VAL A 71 12.98 -36.08 3.74
N VAL A 72 11.67 -36.04 3.41
CA VAL A 72 10.60 -35.97 4.40
C VAL A 72 10.64 -37.15 5.36
N GLY A 73 10.85 -38.37 4.86
CA GLY A 73 10.98 -39.59 5.67
C GLY A 73 12.17 -39.53 6.64
N ASP A 74 13.32 -39.02 6.17
CA ASP A 74 14.53 -38.89 7.02
C ASP A 74 14.33 -37.85 8.11
N VAL A 75 13.74 -36.68 7.77
CA VAL A 75 13.40 -35.62 8.73
C VAL A 75 12.41 -36.11 9.78
N MET A 76 11.35 -36.79 9.37
CA MET A 76 10.32 -37.34 10.27
C MET A 76 10.92 -38.42 11.21
N GLY A 77 11.72 -39.31 10.67
CA GLY A 77 12.28 -40.41 11.43
C GLY A 77 13.37 -40.01 12.44
N LYS A 78 14.18 -38.99 12.10
CA LYS A 78 15.34 -38.64 12.93
C LYS A 78 15.13 -37.38 13.79
N TYR A 79 14.39 -36.38 13.30
CA TYR A 79 14.42 -35.04 13.91
C TYR A 79 13.07 -34.47 14.26
N HIS A 80 12.01 -34.72 13.46
CA HIS A 80 10.74 -34.03 13.61
C HIS A 80 9.57 -35.00 13.71
N PRO A 81 9.13 -35.40 14.93
CA PRO A 81 8.12 -36.44 15.18
C PRO A 81 6.69 -35.91 14.94
N HIS A 82 6.43 -35.34 13.75
CA HIS A 82 5.12 -34.82 13.34
C HIS A 82 4.74 -35.37 11.97
N GLY A 83 3.50 -35.09 11.51
CA GLY A 83 3.00 -35.58 10.23
C GLY A 83 3.87 -35.20 9.03
N ASP A 84 4.02 -36.13 8.09
CA ASP A 84 4.77 -35.97 6.84
C ASP A 84 4.27 -34.81 5.98
N SER A 85 2.95 -34.55 5.98
CA SER A 85 2.34 -33.43 5.27
C SER A 85 2.89 -32.07 5.74
N ALA A 86 3.00 -31.86 7.06
CA ALA A 86 3.52 -30.59 7.61
C ALA A 86 4.99 -30.35 7.24
N ILE A 87 5.79 -31.43 7.19
CA ILE A 87 7.19 -31.37 6.76
C ILE A 87 7.25 -31.08 5.26
N TYR A 88 6.43 -31.76 4.47
CA TYR A 88 6.39 -31.55 3.02
C TYR A 88 5.93 -30.14 2.66
N ASP A 89 4.87 -29.63 3.30
CA ASP A 89 4.40 -28.25 3.10
C ASP A 89 5.49 -27.20 3.42
N THR A 90 6.31 -27.48 4.43
CA THR A 90 7.46 -26.66 4.77
C THR A 90 8.51 -26.67 3.65
N VAL A 91 8.83 -27.84 3.12
CA VAL A 91 9.75 -28.01 1.98
C VAL A 91 9.21 -27.28 0.75
N VAL A 92 7.91 -27.43 0.46
CA VAL A 92 7.24 -26.76 -0.66
C VAL A 92 7.39 -25.25 -0.55
N ARG A 93 7.10 -24.66 0.62
CA ARG A 93 7.24 -23.21 0.82
C ARG A 93 8.68 -22.73 0.63
N MET A 94 9.67 -23.52 1.05
CA MET A 94 11.08 -23.19 0.85
C MET A 94 11.53 -23.28 -0.62
N ALA A 95 10.77 -23.95 -1.48
CA ALA A 95 11.02 -24.07 -2.91
C ALA A 95 10.24 -23.06 -3.76
N GLN A 96 9.18 -22.41 -3.21
CA GLN A 96 8.33 -21.46 -3.94
C GLN A 96 8.98 -20.08 -4.03
N ASP A 97 9.17 -19.57 -5.23
CA ASP A 97 9.78 -18.27 -5.52
C ASP A 97 8.84 -17.07 -5.28
N PHE A 98 7.55 -17.33 -5.11
CA PHE A 98 6.53 -16.36 -4.70
C PHE A 98 6.30 -16.35 -3.17
N SER A 99 6.83 -17.36 -2.45
CA SER A 99 6.73 -17.45 -0.98
C SER A 99 7.98 -16.92 -0.27
N LEU A 100 9.18 -17.23 -0.79
CA LEU A 100 10.45 -16.76 -0.26
C LEU A 100 11.16 -15.86 -1.28
N ARG A 101 11.74 -14.77 -0.79
CA ARG A 101 12.55 -13.87 -1.63
C ARG A 101 13.82 -14.56 -2.12
N TYR A 102 14.43 -15.40 -1.27
CA TYR A 102 15.58 -16.26 -1.56
C TYR A 102 15.20 -17.69 -1.21
N THR A 103 14.81 -18.46 -2.19
CA THR A 103 14.45 -19.87 -1.99
C THR A 103 15.61 -20.68 -1.47
N LEU A 104 15.39 -21.51 -0.45
CA LEU A 104 16.41 -22.34 0.17
C LEU A 104 16.45 -23.75 -0.43
N VAL A 105 15.37 -24.19 -1.04
CA VAL A 105 15.23 -25.48 -1.71
C VAL A 105 15.09 -25.26 -3.21
N ASP A 106 15.83 -26.05 -4.00
CA ASP A 106 15.71 -26.16 -5.45
C ASP A 106 14.81 -27.34 -5.75
N GLY A 107 13.61 -27.08 -6.31
CA GLY A 107 12.59 -28.07 -6.56
C GLY A 107 12.46 -28.40 -8.04
N GLN A 108 12.24 -29.71 -8.35
CA GLN A 108 11.89 -30.20 -9.67
C GLN A 108 10.52 -30.87 -9.63
N GLY A 109 9.57 -30.34 -10.43
CA GLY A 109 8.19 -30.78 -10.44
C GLY A 109 7.22 -29.63 -10.16
N ASN A 110 5.98 -29.96 -9.81
CA ASN A 110 4.96 -28.97 -9.46
C ASN A 110 4.95 -28.72 -7.95
N PHE A 111 5.34 -27.50 -7.55
CA PHE A 111 5.34 -27.02 -6.17
C PHE A 111 4.20 -26.01 -5.90
N GLY A 112 3.13 -26.02 -6.68
CA GLY A 112 2.02 -25.09 -6.58
C GLY A 112 2.23 -23.82 -7.41
N SER A 113 1.24 -22.93 -7.38
CA SER A 113 1.25 -21.66 -8.11
C SER A 113 0.70 -20.50 -7.26
N VAL A 114 0.83 -19.27 -7.78
CA VAL A 114 0.22 -18.08 -7.20
C VAL A 114 -1.31 -18.13 -7.23
N ASP A 115 -1.89 -19.01 -8.07
CA ASP A 115 -3.33 -19.28 -8.11
C ASP A 115 -3.85 -20.14 -6.95
N GLY A 116 -2.91 -20.64 -6.13
CA GLY A 116 -3.25 -21.49 -4.99
C GLY A 116 -3.40 -22.97 -5.35
N ASP A 117 -2.92 -23.38 -6.52
CA ASP A 117 -2.86 -24.78 -6.87
C ASP A 117 -2.03 -25.56 -5.85
N PRO A 118 -2.50 -26.74 -5.42
CA PRO A 118 -1.73 -27.56 -4.51
C PRO A 118 -0.47 -28.13 -5.19
N PRO A 119 0.61 -28.35 -4.43
CA PRO A 119 1.78 -29.03 -4.96
C PRO A 119 1.45 -30.50 -5.32
N ALA A 120 2.21 -31.06 -6.24
CA ALA A 120 2.12 -32.48 -6.52
C ALA A 120 2.54 -33.30 -5.28
N ALA A 121 2.04 -34.52 -5.13
CA ALA A 121 2.41 -35.39 -4.01
C ALA A 121 3.92 -35.63 -3.96
N MET A 122 4.50 -35.72 -2.75
CA MET A 122 5.96 -35.80 -2.51
C MET A 122 6.68 -36.95 -3.21
N ARG A 123 5.94 -37.97 -3.67
CA ARG A 123 6.51 -39.07 -4.47
C ARG A 123 6.83 -38.68 -5.90
N TYR A 124 6.27 -37.59 -6.41
CA TYR A 124 6.48 -37.09 -7.78
C TYR A 124 7.51 -35.97 -7.82
N THR A 125 7.62 -35.16 -6.77
CA THR A 125 8.56 -34.03 -6.69
C THR A 125 9.94 -34.48 -6.26
N GLU A 126 10.96 -33.73 -6.67
CA GLU A 126 12.37 -33.93 -6.33
C GLU A 126 12.97 -32.61 -5.86
N ILE A 127 13.90 -32.71 -4.92
CA ILE A 127 14.48 -31.53 -4.26
C ILE A 127 15.99 -31.68 -4.05
N ARG A 128 16.66 -30.54 -3.92
CA ARG A 128 18.03 -30.38 -3.39
C ARG A 128 18.18 -28.99 -2.75
N LEU A 129 19.24 -28.77 -2.00
CA LEU A 129 19.55 -27.43 -1.48
C LEU A 129 19.87 -26.47 -2.62
N ARG A 130 19.39 -25.25 -2.53
CA ARG A 130 19.90 -24.13 -3.34
C ARG A 130 21.31 -23.76 -2.91
N LYS A 131 22.07 -23.14 -3.83
CA LYS A 131 23.44 -22.70 -3.53
C LYS A 131 23.50 -21.75 -2.33
N ILE A 132 22.57 -20.80 -2.23
CA ILE A 132 22.48 -19.88 -1.11
C ILE A 132 22.17 -20.58 0.23
N ALA A 133 21.42 -21.68 0.21
CA ALA A 133 21.13 -22.46 1.41
C ALA A 133 22.35 -23.17 1.97
N SER A 134 23.38 -23.41 1.14
CA SER A 134 24.65 -23.96 1.61
C SER A 134 25.38 -22.99 2.55
N GLU A 135 25.16 -21.68 2.40
CA GLU A 135 25.71 -20.66 3.30
C GLU A 135 25.05 -20.65 4.69
N MET A 136 23.93 -21.38 4.85
CA MET A 136 23.28 -21.59 6.16
C MET A 136 23.95 -22.69 6.99
N VAL A 137 24.55 -23.66 6.32
CA VAL A 137 25.11 -24.89 6.95
C VAL A 137 26.62 -24.97 6.81
N VAL A 138 27.27 -23.99 6.21
CA VAL A 138 28.73 -23.93 6.02
C VAL A 138 29.46 -24.02 7.37
N ASP A 139 30.49 -24.83 7.43
CA ASP A 139 31.32 -25.02 8.65
C ASP A 139 30.57 -25.64 9.85
N ILE A 140 29.42 -26.29 9.67
CA ILE A 140 28.66 -26.91 10.76
C ILE A 140 29.44 -28.06 11.41
N GLU A 141 30.30 -28.74 10.65
CA GLU A 141 31.18 -29.82 11.12
C GLU A 141 32.41 -29.34 11.91
N LYS A 142 32.60 -28.02 12.01
CA LYS A 142 33.74 -27.40 12.70
C LYS A 142 33.40 -26.93 14.11
N ASP A 143 32.44 -27.55 14.77
CA ASP A 143 31.99 -27.21 16.14
C ASP A 143 31.58 -25.74 16.33
N THR A 144 31.00 -25.15 15.28
CA THR A 144 30.64 -23.74 15.25
C THR A 144 29.37 -23.40 16.00
N VAL A 145 28.49 -24.38 16.22
CA VAL A 145 27.22 -24.28 16.92
C VAL A 145 26.97 -25.43 17.86
N ASP A 146 26.07 -25.25 18.82
CA ASP A 146 25.72 -26.29 19.78
C ASP A 146 24.76 -27.31 19.20
N PHE A 147 25.02 -28.59 19.53
CA PHE A 147 24.13 -29.69 19.22
C PHE A 147 23.41 -30.16 20.49
N GLY A 148 22.16 -30.54 20.33
CA GLY A 148 21.37 -31.17 21.39
C GLY A 148 20.84 -32.53 20.96
N PRO A 149 20.34 -33.34 21.90
CA PRO A 149 19.68 -34.59 21.54
C PRO A 149 18.43 -34.33 20.73
N ASN A 150 18.12 -35.21 19.76
CA ASN A 150 16.85 -35.22 19.09
C ASN A 150 15.72 -35.65 20.05
N TYR A 151 14.50 -35.79 19.55
CA TYR A 151 13.29 -36.08 20.35
C TYR A 151 13.35 -37.44 21.12
N ASP A 152 14.12 -38.42 20.66
CA ASP A 152 14.26 -39.76 21.30
C ASP A 152 15.65 -40.02 21.84
N GLY A 153 16.59 -39.09 21.72
CA GLY A 153 17.97 -39.22 22.19
C GLY A 153 18.86 -40.15 21.35
N SER A 154 18.37 -40.62 20.20
CA SER A 154 19.10 -41.55 19.32
C SER A 154 20.20 -40.89 18.51
N THR A 155 20.04 -39.59 18.21
CA THR A 155 20.98 -38.78 17.45
C THR A 155 20.99 -37.33 17.97
N SER A 156 21.86 -36.48 17.43
CA SER A 156 21.95 -35.08 17.79
C SER A 156 21.48 -34.18 16.63
N GLU A 157 20.92 -33.04 16.97
CA GLU A 157 20.53 -32.00 16.01
C GLU A 157 21.09 -30.63 16.40
N PRO A 158 21.39 -29.74 15.44
CA PRO A 158 21.88 -28.41 15.75
C PRO A 158 20.76 -27.55 16.35
N GLN A 159 21.07 -26.84 17.44
CA GLN A 159 20.14 -25.91 18.07
C GLN A 159 19.93 -24.65 17.24
N VAL A 160 20.95 -24.25 16.47
CA VAL A 160 20.98 -23.14 15.53
C VAL A 160 21.92 -23.50 14.39
N LEU A 161 21.73 -22.96 13.20
CA LEU A 161 22.67 -23.10 12.08
C LEU A 161 23.74 -22.00 12.11
N PRO A 162 24.98 -22.29 11.62
CA PRO A 162 26.07 -21.32 11.55
C PRO A 162 25.85 -20.28 10.42
N ALA A 163 24.61 -19.86 10.20
CA ALA A 163 24.14 -19.05 9.10
C ALA A 163 25.07 -17.89 8.74
N LYS A 164 25.61 -17.90 7.52
CA LYS A 164 26.46 -16.83 6.98
C LYS A 164 25.67 -15.68 6.35
N ILE A 165 24.38 -15.89 6.10
CA ILE A 165 23.45 -14.92 5.54
C ILE A 165 22.43 -14.48 6.60
N PRO A 166 21.97 -13.21 6.60
CA PRO A 166 20.98 -12.70 7.55
C PRO A 166 19.55 -13.15 7.18
N ASN A 167 19.31 -14.48 7.23
CA ASN A 167 18.12 -15.12 6.70
C ASN A 167 16.81 -14.60 7.30
N LEU A 168 16.78 -14.19 8.59
CA LEU A 168 15.57 -13.64 9.21
C LEU A 168 15.05 -12.42 8.47
N LEU A 169 15.93 -11.54 8.01
CA LEU A 169 15.53 -10.33 7.27
C LEU A 169 15.35 -10.58 5.79
N ILE A 170 16.24 -11.37 5.14
CA ILE A 170 16.15 -11.54 3.69
C ILE A 170 14.94 -12.37 3.25
N ASN A 171 14.48 -13.32 4.07
CA ASN A 171 13.32 -14.17 3.78
C ASN A 171 12.10 -13.87 4.66
N GLY A 172 12.30 -13.14 5.76
CA GLY A 172 11.24 -12.89 6.72
C GLY A 172 10.79 -14.15 7.47
N SER A 173 9.76 -14.02 8.27
CA SER A 173 9.10 -15.16 8.94
C SER A 173 7.69 -14.79 9.35
N THR A 174 6.75 -15.71 9.18
CA THR A 174 5.35 -15.56 9.61
C THR A 174 4.98 -16.73 10.50
N GLY A 175 4.41 -16.49 11.69
CA GLY A 175 4.00 -17.54 12.59
C GLY A 175 3.03 -17.09 13.67
N ILE A 176 2.14 -17.99 14.08
CA ILE A 176 1.15 -17.76 15.13
C ILE A 176 1.45 -18.71 16.27
N ALA A 177 1.74 -18.17 17.45
CA ALA A 177 1.98 -18.90 18.69
C ALA A 177 0.84 -18.63 19.69
N VAL A 178 0.97 -19.17 20.91
CA VAL A 178 0.03 -18.87 21.98
C VAL A 178 0.24 -17.45 22.47
N ALA A 179 -0.79 -16.63 22.42
CA ALA A 179 -0.81 -15.21 22.82
C ALA A 179 0.15 -14.26 22.08
N MET A 180 0.85 -14.72 21.05
CA MET A 180 1.74 -13.89 20.26
C MET A 180 1.87 -14.40 18.82
N ALA A 181 2.24 -13.50 17.93
CA ALA A 181 2.51 -13.83 16.54
C ALA A 181 3.79 -13.13 16.09
N THR A 182 4.43 -13.67 15.06
CA THR A 182 5.51 -13.01 14.33
C THR A 182 5.10 -12.80 12.89
N ASN A 183 5.48 -11.65 12.32
CA ASN A 183 5.28 -11.35 10.91
C ASN A 183 6.39 -10.39 10.46
N ILE A 184 7.50 -10.95 10.02
CA ILE A 184 8.69 -10.21 9.60
C ILE A 184 8.72 -10.22 8.08
N PRO A 185 8.74 -9.05 7.40
CA PRO A 185 8.77 -8.99 5.96
C PRO A 185 10.14 -9.38 5.39
N PRO A 186 10.20 -9.89 4.16
CA PRO A 186 11.45 -10.13 3.45
C PRO A 186 12.07 -8.83 2.94
N HIS A 187 13.42 -8.85 2.75
CA HIS A 187 14.20 -7.69 2.31
C HIS A 187 15.24 -8.09 1.27
N ASN A 188 15.76 -7.12 0.54
CA ASN A 188 16.84 -7.33 -0.42
C ASN A 188 18.16 -7.64 0.28
N LEU A 189 18.87 -8.68 -0.19
CA LEU A 189 20.13 -9.16 0.40
C LEU A 189 21.22 -8.08 0.42
N HIS A 190 21.37 -7.37 -0.70
CA HIS A 190 22.37 -6.31 -0.81
C HIS A 190 22.13 -5.19 0.21
N GLU A 191 20.89 -4.77 0.39
CA GLU A 191 20.49 -3.72 1.33
C GLU A 191 20.73 -4.14 2.78
N VAL A 192 20.35 -5.38 3.13
CA VAL A 192 20.55 -5.91 4.50
C VAL A 192 22.03 -6.07 4.81
N VAL A 193 22.82 -6.59 3.87
CA VAL A 193 24.28 -6.70 4.06
C VAL A 193 24.93 -5.32 4.16
N ALA A 194 24.50 -4.34 3.36
CA ALA A 194 25.01 -2.96 3.46
C ALA A 194 24.75 -2.37 4.87
N ALA A 195 23.60 -2.65 5.48
CA ALA A 195 23.32 -2.25 6.86
C ALA A 195 24.16 -3.02 7.88
N CYS A 196 24.41 -4.31 7.66
CA CYS A 196 25.35 -5.09 8.51
C CYS A 196 26.77 -4.51 8.45
N LEU A 197 27.24 -4.14 7.25
CA LEU A 197 28.57 -3.53 7.06
C LEU A 197 28.66 -2.17 7.75
N LEU A 198 27.62 -1.35 7.68
CA LEU A 198 27.53 -0.07 8.41
C LEU A 198 27.68 -0.29 9.93
N LEU A 199 26.96 -1.29 10.50
CA LEU A 199 27.07 -1.61 11.95
C LEU A 199 28.42 -2.18 12.34
N LEU A 200 29.11 -2.90 11.45
CA LEU A 200 30.48 -3.37 11.70
C LEU A 200 31.49 -2.23 11.73
N GLU A 201 31.27 -1.17 10.95
CA GLU A 201 32.11 0.04 10.91
C GLU A 201 31.75 1.02 12.03
N ASN A 202 30.47 1.22 12.29
CA ASN A 202 29.93 2.11 13.32
C ASN A 202 28.89 1.38 14.18
N PRO A 203 29.28 0.75 15.32
CA PRO A 203 28.33 0.07 16.21
C PRO A 203 27.26 0.98 16.80
N ASP A 204 27.53 2.29 16.87
CA ASP A 204 26.61 3.29 17.41
C ASP A 204 25.65 3.86 16.36
N ALA A 205 25.70 3.37 15.11
CA ALA A 205 24.82 3.79 14.04
C ALA A 205 23.34 3.77 14.48
N THR A 206 22.63 4.82 14.14
CA THR A 206 21.21 4.99 14.49
C THR A 206 20.31 4.15 13.59
N ILE A 207 19.07 3.90 14.04
CA ILE A 207 18.10 3.18 13.21
C ILE A 207 17.80 3.95 11.92
N ASP A 208 17.85 5.28 11.94
CA ASP A 208 17.58 6.10 10.75
C ASP A 208 18.68 5.96 9.69
N GLU A 209 19.95 5.86 10.09
CA GLU A 209 21.06 5.54 9.18
C GLU A 209 20.94 4.12 8.59
N LEU A 210 20.40 3.17 9.36
CA LEU A 210 20.11 1.83 8.85
C LEU A 210 18.94 1.84 7.85
N ILE A 211 17.92 2.67 8.07
CA ILE A 211 16.79 2.85 7.14
C ILE A 211 17.26 3.44 5.81
N GLU A 212 18.31 4.24 5.77
CA GLU A 212 18.89 4.70 4.50
C GLU A 212 19.47 3.54 3.66
N LYS A 213 19.95 2.48 4.32
CA LYS A 213 20.43 1.27 3.64
C LYS A 213 19.33 0.28 3.32
N ILE A 214 18.30 0.18 4.19
CA ILE A 214 17.15 -0.71 4.03
C ILE A 214 15.90 0.17 3.98
N PRO A 215 15.56 0.80 2.85
CA PRO A 215 14.49 1.79 2.77
C PRO A 215 13.10 1.18 3.00
N ALA A 216 12.88 -0.08 2.60
CA ALA A 216 11.63 -0.82 2.76
C ALA A 216 11.82 -2.33 2.54
N PRO A 217 10.84 -3.17 2.89
CA PRO A 217 10.81 -4.58 2.50
C PRO A 217 10.94 -4.79 0.98
N ASP A 218 11.36 -5.99 0.57
CA ASP A 218 11.45 -6.40 -0.82
C ASP A 218 10.73 -7.74 -1.01
N PHE A 219 9.48 -7.67 -1.45
CA PHE A 219 8.62 -8.84 -1.54
C PHE A 219 8.92 -9.69 -2.77
N PRO A 220 8.82 -11.04 -2.67
CA PRO A 220 9.10 -11.93 -3.79
C PRO A 220 8.19 -11.73 -5.01
N THR A 221 6.95 -11.30 -4.80
CA THR A 221 5.96 -11.01 -5.85
C THR A 221 6.06 -9.60 -6.44
N GLY A 222 7.06 -8.79 -6.02
CA GLY A 222 7.20 -7.41 -6.48
C GLY A 222 6.18 -6.47 -5.83
N ALA A 223 5.34 -5.86 -6.66
CA ALA A 223 4.32 -4.88 -6.30
C ALA A 223 4.88 -3.53 -5.81
N LEU A 224 4.00 -2.58 -5.54
CA LEU A 224 4.34 -1.24 -5.08
C LEU A 224 4.18 -1.15 -3.55
N ILE A 225 5.18 -0.64 -2.85
CA ILE A 225 5.06 -0.23 -1.45
C ILE A 225 4.56 1.21 -1.45
N TYR A 226 3.34 1.41 -0.95
CA TYR A 226 2.64 2.67 -0.98
C TYR A 226 2.76 3.42 0.34
N GLY A 227 3.72 4.37 0.39
CA GLY A 227 4.08 5.09 1.60
C GLY A 227 5.04 4.33 2.53
N VAL A 228 6.01 5.06 3.09
CA VAL A 228 7.07 4.47 3.94
C VAL A 228 6.93 4.76 5.44
N ALA A 229 5.93 5.54 5.84
CA ALA A 229 5.76 5.93 7.25
C ALA A 229 5.57 4.71 8.18
N GLY A 230 4.70 3.77 7.80
CA GLY A 230 4.46 2.57 8.57
C GLY A 230 5.62 1.56 8.53
N VAL A 231 6.45 1.58 7.46
CA VAL A 231 7.70 0.82 7.40
C VAL A 231 8.71 1.35 8.42
N ARG A 232 8.92 2.68 8.43
CA ARG A 232 9.85 3.34 9.38
C ARG A 232 9.44 3.13 10.83
N GLU A 233 8.13 3.20 11.11
CA GLU A 233 7.60 2.86 12.44
C GLU A 233 7.91 1.40 12.80
N GLY A 234 7.67 0.46 11.88
CA GLY A 234 7.99 -0.96 12.05
C GLY A 234 9.46 -1.20 12.38
N TYR A 235 10.37 -0.54 11.69
CA TYR A 235 11.80 -0.68 11.92
C TYR A 235 12.27 -0.08 13.24
N ARG A 236 11.64 1.02 13.70
CA ARG A 236 11.97 1.66 14.99
C ARG A 236 11.38 0.92 16.20
N THR A 237 10.16 0.43 16.08
CA THR A 237 9.40 -0.12 17.22
C THR A 237 9.22 -1.63 17.20
N GLY A 238 9.51 -2.28 16.06
CA GLY A 238 9.19 -3.69 15.80
C GLY A 238 7.74 -3.92 15.37
N ARG A 239 6.89 -2.88 15.33
CA ARG A 239 5.48 -2.96 14.87
C ARG A 239 5.17 -1.85 13.91
N GLY A 240 4.54 -2.19 12.79
CA GLY A 240 4.18 -1.22 11.77
C GLY A 240 3.26 -1.83 10.72
N ARG A 241 2.89 -1.04 9.71
CA ARG A 241 2.02 -1.47 8.62
C ARG A 241 2.60 -1.03 7.28
N VAL A 242 2.82 -1.97 6.40
CA VAL A 242 3.21 -1.72 5.00
C VAL A 242 1.98 -1.83 4.13
N VAL A 243 1.68 -0.81 3.35
CA VAL A 243 0.62 -0.87 2.34
C VAL A 243 1.26 -1.30 1.02
N MET A 244 0.73 -2.35 0.42
CA MET A 244 1.17 -2.89 -0.87
C MET A 244 0.07 -2.67 -1.90
N ARG A 245 0.43 -2.22 -3.09
CA ARG A 245 -0.47 -2.11 -4.24
C ARG A 245 0.03 -2.98 -5.38
N ALA A 246 -0.89 -3.56 -6.11
CA ALA A 246 -0.60 -4.22 -7.38
C ALA A 246 0.08 -3.24 -8.34
N LYS A 247 1.00 -3.74 -9.15
CA LYS A 247 1.56 -2.98 -10.26
C LYS A 247 0.66 -3.11 -11.46
N THR A 248 0.18 -2.00 -11.97
CA THR A 248 -0.80 -1.95 -13.04
C THR A 248 -0.40 -0.93 -14.10
N HIS A 249 -0.85 -1.14 -15.32
CA HIS A 249 -0.80 -0.15 -16.41
C HIS A 249 -2.07 -0.23 -17.25
N PHE A 250 -2.29 0.79 -18.09
CA PHE A 250 -3.45 0.86 -18.98
C PHE A 250 -3.04 0.51 -20.41
N GLU A 251 -3.88 -0.25 -21.10
CA GLU A 251 -3.73 -0.55 -22.52
C GLU A 251 -4.98 -0.18 -23.29
N ASP A 252 -4.81 0.42 -24.47
CA ASP A 252 -5.91 0.71 -25.37
C ASP A 252 -6.29 -0.54 -26.17
N MET A 253 -7.55 -0.93 -26.09
CA MET A 253 -8.08 -2.15 -26.75
C MET A 253 -8.50 -1.92 -28.20
N ASP A 254 -8.74 -0.66 -28.58
CA ASP A 254 -9.11 -0.28 -29.94
C ASP A 254 -8.23 0.87 -30.44
N LYS A 255 -8.15 1.00 -31.78
CA LYS A 255 -7.36 2.06 -32.41
C LYS A 255 -7.89 3.48 -32.16
N ALA A 256 -9.09 3.61 -31.63
CA ALA A 256 -9.75 4.89 -31.35
C ALA A 256 -9.56 5.34 -29.89
N GLY A 257 -8.95 4.52 -29.02
CA GLY A 257 -8.72 4.82 -27.60
C GLY A 257 -10.00 4.84 -26.75
N ASN A 258 -11.15 4.43 -27.32
CA ASN A 258 -12.45 4.51 -26.66
C ASN A 258 -12.73 3.31 -25.73
N ARG A 259 -11.84 2.30 -25.71
CA ARG A 259 -11.97 1.13 -24.87
C ARG A 259 -10.59 0.80 -24.31
N GLN A 260 -10.47 0.83 -23.00
CA GLN A 260 -9.23 0.57 -22.28
C GLN A 260 -9.34 -0.70 -21.47
N ALA A 261 -8.20 -1.27 -21.14
CA ALA A 261 -8.06 -2.35 -20.17
C ALA A 261 -7.06 -1.97 -19.09
N ILE A 262 -7.32 -2.42 -17.88
CA ILE A 262 -6.37 -2.36 -16.78
C ILE A 262 -5.60 -3.68 -16.78
N ILE A 263 -4.29 -3.62 -16.94
CA ILE A 263 -3.41 -4.78 -16.91
C ILE A 263 -2.77 -4.85 -15.52
N VAL A 264 -2.82 -6.01 -14.88
CA VAL A 264 -2.17 -6.26 -13.60
C VAL A 264 -0.95 -7.15 -13.85
N ASP A 265 0.25 -6.59 -13.65
CA ASP A 265 1.53 -7.27 -13.85
C ASP A 265 2.04 -7.95 -12.58
N GLU A 266 1.80 -7.35 -11.41
CA GLU A 266 2.24 -7.85 -10.12
C GLU A 266 1.14 -7.65 -9.08
N ILE A 267 0.96 -8.62 -8.18
CA ILE A 267 -0.02 -8.56 -7.08
C ILE A 267 0.69 -8.47 -5.72
N PRO A 268 0.02 -7.93 -4.69
CA PRO A 268 0.57 -7.86 -3.34
C PRO A 268 0.97 -9.24 -2.80
N TYR A 269 2.01 -9.25 -1.97
CA TYR A 269 2.55 -10.46 -1.36
C TYR A 269 1.49 -11.22 -0.56
N GLN A 270 1.47 -12.54 -0.69
CA GLN A 270 0.52 -13.49 -0.07
C GLN A 270 -0.93 -13.38 -0.59
N VAL A 271 -1.19 -12.64 -1.63
CA VAL A 271 -2.51 -12.61 -2.30
C VAL A 271 -2.60 -13.76 -3.30
N ASN A 272 -3.73 -14.47 -3.28
CA ASN A 272 -4.06 -15.52 -4.24
C ASN A 272 -4.70 -14.88 -5.48
N LYS A 273 -4.12 -15.12 -6.68
CA LYS A 273 -4.56 -14.51 -7.94
C LYS A 273 -5.97 -14.96 -8.33
N ALA A 274 -6.28 -16.25 -8.23
CA ALA A 274 -7.59 -16.79 -8.61
C ALA A 274 -8.71 -16.28 -7.69
N VAL A 275 -8.46 -16.21 -6.36
CA VAL A 275 -9.41 -15.67 -5.40
C VAL A 275 -9.63 -14.17 -5.61
N LEU A 276 -8.58 -13.44 -5.98
CA LEU A 276 -8.67 -12.02 -6.32
C LEU A 276 -9.56 -11.80 -7.55
N GLN A 277 -9.35 -12.55 -8.64
CA GLN A 277 -10.18 -12.48 -9.84
C GLN A 277 -11.65 -12.82 -9.55
N GLN A 278 -11.89 -13.88 -8.78
CA GLN A 278 -13.25 -14.24 -8.34
C GLN A 278 -13.89 -13.10 -7.53
N LYS A 279 -13.16 -12.48 -6.63
CA LYS A 279 -13.66 -11.36 -5.82
C LYS A 279 -14.02 -10.15 -6.67
N ILE A 280 -13.22 -9.82 -7.68
CA ILE A 280 -13.53 -8.75 -8.63
C ILE A 280 -14.83 -9.08 -9.39
N ALA A 281 -14.96 -10.30 -9.91
CA ALA A 281 -16.18 -10.74 -10.60
C ALA A 281 -17.43 -10.69 -9.71
N GLU A 282 -17.32 -11.07 -8.44
CA GLU A 282 -18.41 -10.93 -7.44
C GLU A 282 -18.84 -9.48 -7.28
N LEU A 283 -17.90 -8.54 -7.10
CA LEU A 283 -18.19 -7.11 -6.92
C LEU A 283 -18.83 -6.48 -8.17
N VAL A 284 -18.47 -6.94 -9.37
CA VAL A 284 -19.10 -6.53 -10.64
C VAL A 284 -20.54 -7.05 -10.71
N ASN A 285 -20.78 -8.32 -10.35
CA ASN A 285 -22.12 -8.92 -10.31
C ASN A 285 -23.02 -8.25 -9.27
N GLU A 286 -22.47 -7.88 -8.12
CA GLU A 286 -23.16 -7.15 -7.05
C GLU A 286 -23.36 -5.66 -7.38
N LYS A 287 -22.87 -5.19 -8.53
CA LYS A 287 -22.90 -3.77 -8.96
C LYS A 287 -22.24 -2.80 -7.96
N LYS A 288 -21.23 -3.28 -7.21
CA LYS A 288 -20.40 -2.45 -6.33
C LYS A 288 -19.26 -1.78 -7.10
N ILE A 289 -18.82 -2.42 -8.17
CA ILE A 289 -17.89 -1.86 -9.15
C ILE A 289 -18.60 -1.92 -10.51
N GLU A 290 -18.79 -0.75 -11.11
CA GLU A 290 -19.30 -0.60 -12.46
C GLU A 290 -18.14 -0.35 -13.43
N GLY A 291 -18.40 -0.43 -14.72
CA GLY A 291 -17.39 -0.11 -15.73
C GLY A 291 -16.55 -1.28 -16.25
N ILE A 292 -16.55 -2.44 -15.59
CA ILE A 292 -15.84 -3.64 -16.05
C ILE A 292 -16.72 -4.45 -17.01
N SER A 293 -16.16 -4.86 -18.16
CA SER A 293 -16.86 -5.70 -19.15
C SER A 293 -16.45 -7.18 -19.08
N ASP A 294 -15.15 -7.47 -18.87
CA ASP A 294 -14.61 -8.83 -18.81
C ASP A 294 -13.32 -8.89 -17.98
N ILE A 295 -12.98 -10.08 -17.49
CA ILE A 295 -11.74 -10.34 -16.74
C ILE A 295 -11.11 -11.60 -17.33
N ARG A 296 -9.85 -11.50 -17.77
CA ARG A 296 -9.11 -12.64 -18.33
C ARG A 296 -7.76 -12.80 -17.67
N ASP A 297 -7.33 -14.02 -17.53
CA ASP A 297 -5.98 -14.37 -17.11
C ASP A 297 -5.16 -14.78 -18.33
N GLU A 298 -4.17 -13.96 -18.66
CA GLU A 298 -3.24 -14.18 -19.77
C GLU A 298 -1.82 -14.45 -19.22
N SER A 299 -1.71 -14.83 -17.94
CA SER A 299 -0.42 -15.15 -17.33
C SER A 299 0.24 -16.34 -18.00
N ASP A 300 1.53 -16.23 -18.29
CA ASP A 300 2.33 -17.27 -18.93
C ASP A 300 3.71 -17.43 -18.26
N LYS A 301 4.65 -18.09 -18.94
CA LYS A 301 6.01 -18.30 -18.46
C LYS A 301 6.84 -17.00 -18.38
N GLN A 302 6.41 -15.93 -19.05
CA GLN A 302 7.09 -14.65 -19.07
C GLN A 302 6.70 -13.78 -17.88
N GLY A 303 5.51 -14.03 -17.30
CA GLY A 303 5.05 -13.31 -16.13
C GLY A 303 3.54 -13.37 -15.91
N MET A 304 3.11 -12.66 -14.88
CA MET A 304 1.70 -12.48 -14.56
C MET A 304 1.10 -11.41 -15.48
N ARG A 305 -0.09 -11.68 -16.00
CA ARG A 305 -0.86 -10.73 -16.78
C ARG A 305 -2.34 -10.99 -16.60
N VAL A 306 -2.98 -10.21 -15.74
CA VAL A 306 -4.44 -10.24 -15.58
C VAL A 306 -5.01 -9.02 -16.30
N VAL A 307 -5.90 -9.26 -17.25
CA VAL A 307 -6.52 -8.24 -18.10
C VAL A 307 -7.93 -7.98 -17.60
N ILE A 308 -8.20 -6.74 -17.18
CA ILE A 308 -9.51 -6.27 -16.76
C ILE A 308 -10.02 -5.29 -17.82
N GLU A 309 -10.90 -5.77 -18.69
CA GLU A 309 -11.46 -4.97 -19.78
C GLU A 309 -12.54 -4.03 -19.29
N LEU A 310 -12.46 -2.77 -19.69
CA LEU A 310 -13.45 -1.76 -19.33
C LEU A 310 -14.54 -1.64 -20.39
N LYS A 311 -15.72 -1.17 -19.99
CA LYS A 311 -16.78 -0.77 -20.91
C LYS A 311 -16.36 0.51 -21.63
N ARG A 312 -16.97 0.75 -22.79
CA ARG A 312 -16.69 1.93 -23.62
C ARG A 312 -17.02 3.22 -22.88
N GLY A 313 -16.09 4.17 -22.82
CA GLY A 313 -16.29 5.48 -22.22
C GLY A 313 -16.13 5.54 -20.69
N GLU A 314 -15.67 4.46 -20.07
CA GLU A 314 -15.39 4.43 -18.62
C GLU A 314 -14.00 5.00 -18.32
N ASN A 315 -13.88 5.69 -17.20
CA ASN A 315 -12.59 6.20 -16.71
C ASN A 315 -11.81 5.10 -16.01
N ALA A 316 -10.68 4.70 -16.59
CA ALA A 316 -9.85 3.62 -16.08
C ALA A 316 -9.27 3.90 -14.68
N GLU A 317 -8.91 5.16 -14.37
CA GLU A 317 -8.36 5.53 -13.06
C GLU A 317 -9.39 5.37 -11.94
N VAL A 318 -10.63 5.79 -12.18
CA VAL A 318 -11.73 5.66 -11.21
C VAL A 318 -12.02 4.19 -10.92
N VAL A 319 -12.07 3.36 -11.96
CA VAL A 319 -12.30 1.91 -11.80
C VAL A 319 -11.13 1.28 -11.03
N LEU A 320 -9.88 1.65 -11.34
CA LEU A 320 -8.69 1.18 -10.64
C LEU A 320 -8.70 1.58 -9.15
N ASN A 321 -9.05 2.82 -8.84
CA ASN A 321 -9.16 3.29 -7.46
C ASN A 321 -10.24 2.53 -6.67
N ASN A 322 -11.37 2.23 -7.30
CA ASN A 322 -12.40 1.38 -6.71
C ASN A 322 -11.89 -0.05 -6.47
N LEU A 323 -11.12 -0.61 -7.41
CA LEU A 323 -10.50 -1.92 -7.26
C LEU A 323 -9.49 -1.93 -6.09
N PHE A 324 -8.64 -0.91 -5.93
CA PHE A 324 -7.74 -0.78 -4.79
C PHE A 324 -8.48 -0.70 -3.45
N LYS A 325 -9.61 -0.03 -3.40
CA LYS A 325 -10.40 0.14 -2.16
C LYS A 325 -11.18 -1.10 -1.77
N LEU A 326 -11.69 -1.86 -2.73
CA LEU A 326 -12.65 -2.93 -2.51
C LEU A 326 -12.07 -4.34 -2.66
N THR A 327 -10.82 -4.48 -3.13
CA THR A 327 -10.18 -5.77 -3.39
C THR A 327 -8.76 -5.83 -2.82
N GLN A 328 -8.16 -7.02 -2.87
CA GLN A 328 -6.76 -7.25 -2.49
C GLN A 328 -5.73 -6.78 -3.54
N LEU A 329 -6.13 -6.01 -4.56
CA LEU A 329 -5.17 -5.26 -5.38
C LEU A 329 -4.42 -4.21 -4.55
N GLN A 330 -4.98 -3.78 -3.44
CA GLN A 330 -4.27 -3.12 -2.36
C GLN A 330 -4.49 -3.90 -1.07
N ASP A 331 -3.39 -4.34 -0.45
CA ASP A 331 -3.43 -5.04 0.83
C ASP A 331 -2.36 -4.50 1.78
N SER A 332 -2.44 -4.85 3.04
CA SER A 332 -1.51 -4.37 4.05
C SER A 332 -0.81 -5.51 4.77
N PHE A 333 0.52 -5.44 4.81
CA PHE A 333 1.35 -6.33 5.61
C PHE A 333 1.61 -5.71 6.99
N GLY A 334 1.13 -6.37 8.05
CA GLY A 334 1.38 -5.93 9.43
C GLY A 334 2.74 -6.39 9.91
N ILE A 335 3.70 -5.49 10.07
CA ILE A 335 5.02 -5.83 10.64
C ILE A 335 4.85 -6.15 12.13
N ASN A 336 5.41 -7.29 12.57
CA ASN A 336 5.55 -7.67 13.97
C ASN A 336 6.83 -8.49 14.14
N MET A 337 7.92 -7.83 14.52
CA MET A 337 9.27 -8.40 14.54
C MET A 337 9.53 -9.14 15.86
N VAL A 338 8.78 -10.22 16.10
CA VAL A 338 8.97 -11.10 17.26
C VAL A 338 9.84 -12.28 16.86
N ALA A 339 10.95 -12.49 17.58
CA ALA A 339 11.85 -13.63 17.38
C ALA A 339 12.38 -14.14 18.73
N LEU A 340 12.97 -15.33 18.73
CA LEU A 340 13.62 -15.90 19.90
C LEU A 340 15.03 -15.33 20.05
N VAL A 341 15.29 -14.74 21.21
CA VAL A 341 16.62 -14.32 21.65
C VAL A 341 16.94 -15.11 22.91
N ASP A 342 17.97 -15.92 22.89
CA ASP A 342 18.35 -16.82 24.00
C ASP A 342 17.18 -17.69 24.50
N GLY A 343 16.40 -18.23 23.57
CA GLY A 343 15.21 -19.05 23.83
C GLY A 343 14.00 -18.30 24.38
N GLN A 344 14.02 -16.96 24.43
CA GLN A 344 12.92 -16.13 24.90
C GLN A 344 12.31 -15.31 23.76
N PRO A 345 10.99 -15.23 23.62
CA PRO A 345 10.35 -14.38 22.62
C PRO A 345 10.51 -12.90 23.00
N ARG A 346 11.04 -12.12 22.06
CA ARG A 346 11.22 -10.67 22.21
C ARG A 346 10.72 -9.93 20.98
N LEU A 347 10.11 -8.78 21.19
CA LEU A 347 9.83 -7.82 20.13
C LEU A 347 11.12 -7.01 19.88
N LEU A 348 11.60 -7.04 18.65
CA LEU A 348 12.89 -6.46 18.26
C LEU A 348 12.66 -5.30 17.26
N ASN A 349 13.54 -4.32 17.28
CA ASN A 349 13.68 -3.34 16.21
C ASN A 349 14.70 -3.79 15.17
N LEU A 350 14.82 -3.07 14.05
CA LEU A 350 15.74 -3.42 12.97
C LEU A 350 17.20 -3.55 13.45
N LYS A 351 17.67 -2.58 14.24
CA LYS A 351 19.05 -2.59 14.76
C LYS A 351 19.32 -3.81 15.61
N GLN A 352 18.41 -4.17 16.53
CA GLN A 352 18.56 -5.32 17.42
C GLN A 352 18.62 -6.65 16.66
N VAL A 353 17.87 -6.79 15.56
CA VAL A 353 17.93 -7.99 14.71
C VAL A 353 19.29 -8.11 14.03
N LEU A 354 19.81 -7.01 13.47
CA LEU A 354 21.11 -6.99 12.82
C LEU A 354 22.26 -7.24 13.82
N GLU A 355 22.19 -6.64 15.01
CA GLU A 355 23.17 -6.85 16.09
C GLU A 355 23.19 -8.31 16.55
N ALA A 356 22.03 -8.94 16.72
CA ALA A 356 21.94 -10.35 17.11
C ALA A 356 22.55 -11.27 16.03
N PHE A 357 22.30 -11.00 14.76
CA PHE A 357 22.94 -11.73 13.67
C PHE A 357 24.46 -11.55 13.67
N LEU A 358 24.96 -10.32 13.80
CA LEU A 358 26.40 -10.04 13.84
C LEU A 358 27.09 -10.66 15.06
N ALA A 359 26.43 -10.67 16.23
CA ALA A 359 26.93 -11.35 17.42
C ALA A 359 27.07 -12.86 17.19
N HIS A 360 26.06 -13.48 16.57
CA HIS A 360 26.13 -14.89 16.18
C HIS A 360 27.26 -15.16 15.18
N ARG A 361 27.44 -14.29 14.17
CA ARG A 361 28.58 -14.44 13.26
C ARG A 361 29.93 -14.36 13.94
N ARG A 362 30.09 -13.47 14.92
CA ARG A 362 31.32 -13.39 15.71
C ARG A 362 31.59 -14.69 16.48
N GLU A 363 30.57 -15.26 17.09
CA GLU A 363 30.67 -16.54 17.80
C GLU A 363 31.07 -17.67 16.85
N VAL A 364 30.38 -17.80 15.70
CA VAL A 364 30.67 -18.84 14.70
C VAL A 364 32.09 -18.73 14.17
N VAL A 365 32.55 -17.53 13.82
CA VAL A 365 33.94 -17.32 13.34
C VAL A 365 34.94 -17.63 14.42
N THR A 366 34.69 -17.25 15.68
CA THR A 366 35.56 -17.56 16.81
C THR A 366 35.66 -19.07 17.04
N ARG A 367 34.55 -19.78 17.13
CA ARG A 367 34.49 -21.23 17.33
C ARG A 367 35.16 -21.98 16.18
N ARG A 368 34.88 -21.59 14.92
CA ARG A 368 35.57 -22.12 13.75
C ARG A 368 37.08 -21.95 13.84
N THR A 369 37.53 -20.76 14.21
CA THR A 369 38.97 -20.46 14.35
C THR A 369 39.60 -21.32 15.44
N VAL A 370 38.94 -21.52 16.58
CA VAL A 370 39.40 -22.44 17.65
C VAL A 370 39.48 -23.87 17.16
N TYR A 371 38.46 -24.35 16.43
CA TYR A 371 38.48 -25.70 15.85
C TYR A 371 39.63 -25.88 14.87
N GLU A 372 39.82 -24.94 13.95
CA GLU A 372 40.92 -24.97 12.97
C GLU A 372 42.29 -24.88 13.67
N LEU A 373 42.42 -24.08 14.72
CA LEU A 373 43.61 -23.97 15.54
C LEU A 373 43.97 -25.32 16.19
N ASN A 374 43.00 -25.98 16.83
CA ASN A 374 43.21 -27.28 17.43
C ASN A 374 43.61 -28.35 16.40
N LYS A 375 42.96 -28.36 15.23
CA LYS A 375 43.36 -29.25 14.12
C LYS A 375 44.74 -28.96 13.57
N ALA A 376 45.12 -27.68 13.48
CA ALA A 376 46.44 -27.27 13.04
C ALA A 376 47.52 -27.69 14.09
N ARG A 377 47.22 -27.52 15.39
CA ARG A 377 48.11 -28.00 16.49
C ARG A 377 48.28 -29.50 16.46
N ASP A 378 47.16 -30.26 16.30
CA ASP A 378 47.24 -31.73 16.17
C ASP A 378 48.14 -32.14 14.99
N ARG A 379 47.96 -31.45 13.83
CA ARG A 379 48.76 -31.76 12.65
C ARG A 379 50.24 -31.38 12.82
N GLY A 380 50.51 -30.18 13.38
CA GLY A 380 51.89 -29.74 13.69
C GLY A 380 52.59 -30.72 14.61
N HIS A 381 51.95 -31.17 15.69
CA HIS A 381 52.48 -32.15 16.63
C HIS A 381 52.78 -33.49 15.96
N LEU A 382 51.93 -33.99 15.07
CA LEU A 382 52.19 -35.20 14.29
C LEU A 382 53.42 -35.05 13.36
N LEU A 383 53.54 -33.88 12.70
CA LEU A 383 54.68 -33.59 11.81
C LEU A 383 56.02 -33.53 12.57
N GLU A 384 56.03 -32.99 13.79
CA GLU A 384 57.22 -33.04 14.68
C GLU A 384 57.64 -34.46 14.95
N GLY A 385 56.75 -35.35 15.39
CA GLY A 385 57.01 -36.76 15.61
C GLY A 385 57.54 -37.50 14.39
N LEU A 386 56.94 -37.18 13.20
CA LEU A 386 57.43 -37.76 11.93
C LEU A 386 58.85 -37.27 11.58
N ALA A 387 59.17 -36.00 11.83
CA ALA A 387 60.52 -35.47 11.62
C ALA A 387 61.57 -36.15 12.51
N VAL A 388 61.23 -36.36 13.79
CA VAL A 388 62.06 -37.14 14.70
C VAL A 388 62.24 -38.59 14.22
N ALA A 389 61.16 -39.20 13.71
CA ALA A 389 61.23 -40.57 13.19
C ALA A 389 62.14 -40.72 11.98
N VAL A 390 62.13 -39.74 11.11
CA VAL A 390 62.95 -39.71 9.87
C VAL A 390 64.44 -39.58 10.23
N VAL A 391 64.79 -38.74 11.24
CA VAL A 391 66.17 -38.57 11.67
C VAL A 391 66.70 -39.85 12.38
N ASN A 392 65.88 -40.58 13.12
CA ASN A 392 66.25 -41.76 13.90
C ASN A 392 65.73 -43.04 13.25
N VAL A 393 65.64 -43.10 11.94
CA VAL A 393 64.90 -44.15 11.21
C VAL A 393 65.51 -45.55 11.50
N ASP A 394 66.80 -45.67 11.43
CA ASP A 394 67.48 -46.98 11.59
C ASP A 394 67.28 -47.57 13.00
N GLU A 395 67.43 -46.72 14.02
CA GLU A 395 67.22 -47.12 15.41
C GLU A 395 65.76 -47.45 15.69
N MET A 396 64.82 -46.70 15.16
CA MET A 396 63.43 -47.01 15.35
C MET A 396 62.99 -48.27 14.62
N ILE A 397 63.45 -48.50 13.40
CA ILE A 397 63.18 -49.76 12.68
C ILE A 397 63.74 -50.95 13.46
N GLU A 398 64.96 -50.88 13.99
CA GLU A 398 65.58 -51.97 14.82
C GLU A 398 64.73 -52.21 16.08
N LEU A 399 64.32 -51.17 16.79
CA LEU A 399 63.48 -51.26 17.99
C LEU A 399 62.13 -51.93 17.68
N ILE A 400 61.43 -51.48 16.56
CA ILE A 400 60.20 -52.07 16.15
C ILE A 400 60.30 -53.52 15.75
N LYS A 401 61.36 -53.90 15.00
CA LYS A 401 61.65 -55.31 14.64
C LYS A 401 61.93 -56.18 15.81
N SER A 402 62.57 -55.64 16.82
CA SER A 402 62.92 -56.39 18.06
C SER A 402 61.78 -56.52 19.06
N SER A 403 60.68 -55.83 18.83
CA SER A 403 59.50 -55.82 19.69
C SER A 403 58.54 -56.96 19.30
N PRO A 404 58.05 -57.76 20.29
CA PRO A 404 57.18 -58.90 20.02
C PRO A 404 55.78 -58.57 19.59
N THR A 405 55.28 -57.37 19.94
CA THR A 405 53.92 -56.87 19.56
C THR A 405 53.92 -55.35 19.36
N PRO A 406 52.95 -54.75 18.53
CA PRO A 406 52.87 -53.31 18.36
C PRO A 406 52.69 -52.51 19.65
N PRO A 407 51.89 -52.91 20.66
CA PRO A 407 51.81 -52.23 21.93
C PRO A 407 53.17 -52.15 22.67
N VAL A 408 53.98 -53.24 22.69
CA VAL A 408 55.30 -53.24 23.28
C VAL A 408 56.27 -52.34 22.51
N ALA A 409 56.14 -52.28 21.18
CA ALA A 409 56.92 -51.34 20.37
C ALA A 409 56.56 -49.88 20.72
N LYS A 410 55.28 -49.57 20.90
CA LYS A 410 54.77 -48.23 21.32
C LYS A 410 55.38 -47.87 22.71
N GLU A 411 55.31 -48.75 23.70
CA GLU A 411 55.85 -48.49 25.02
C GLU A 411 57.38 -48.21 24.97
N ARG A 412 58.13 -48.95 24.17
CA ARG A 412 59.57 -48.76 24.02
C ARG A 412 59.92 -47.48 23.31
N LEU A 413 59.11 -47.04 22.33
CA LEU A 413 59.26 -45.74 21.65
C LEU A 413 59.04 -44.59 22.62
N LEU A 414 58.09 -44.71 23.54
CA LEU A 414 57.79 -43.73 24.56
C LEU A 414 58.80 -43.70 25.72
N ALA A 415 59.35 -44.82 26.07
CA ALA A 415 60.30 -44.92 27.18
C ALA A 415 61.71 -44.36 26.87
N ARG A 416 61.94 -43.96 25.58
CA ARG A 416 63.27 -43.50 25.11
C ARG A 416 63.20 -42.09 24.61
N THR A 417 64.23 -41.30 24.87
CA THR A 417 64.41 -39.95 24.21
C THR A 417 65.16 -40.15 22.90
N TRP A 418 64.86 -39.35 21.92
CA TRP A 418 65.32 -39.41 20.53
C TRP A 418 66.10 -38.16 20.14
N ALA A 419 67.03 -38.25 19.23
CA ALA A 419 67.67 -37.06 18.66
C ALA A 419 66.61 -36.16 17.95
N ALA A 420 66.55 -34.96 18.39
CA ALA A 420 65.57 -34.05 17.83
C ALA A 420 65.84 -33.67 16.33
N GLY A 421 67.10 -33.54 15.95
CA GLY A 421 67.50 -33.24 14.57
C GLY A 421 66.77 -32.08 13.98
N ILE A 422 66.15 -32.30 12.83
CA ILE A 422 65.36 -31.26 12.11
C ILE A 422 64.16 -30.73 12.94
N ALA A 423 63.61 -31.57 13.83
CA ALA A 423 62.54 -31.15 14.72
C ALA A 423 62.94 -30.04 15.68
N ALA A 424 64.22 -30.01 16.15
CA ALA A 424 64.72 -28.90 16.95
C ALA A 424 64.67 -27.56 16.19
N GLU A 425 65.11 -27.50 14.93
CA GLU A 425 65.06 -26.32 14.08
C GLU A 425 63.61 -25.91 13.76
N MET A 426 62.72 -26.90 13.67
CA MET A 426 61.29 -26.66 13.42
C MET A 426 60.65 -25.97 14.61
N VAL A 427 60.93 -26.43 15.83
CA VAL A 427 60.37 -25.86 17.08
C VAL A 427 61.02 -24.51 17.43
N GLU A 428 62.34 -24.35 17.22
CA GLU A 428 63.06 -23.07 17.46
C GLU A 428 62.56 -21.93 16.56
N ARG A 429 62.20 -22.23 15.31
CA ARG A 429 61.67 -21.26 14.37
C ARG A 429 60.28 -20.76 14.72
N ALA A 430 59.56 -21.48 15.54
CA ALA A 430 58.26 -21.09 16.05
C ALA A 430 58.31 -19.94 17.07
N ALA A 431 59.48 -19.31 17.21
CA ALA A 431 59.80 -18.06 17.90
C ALA A 431 58.83 -17.56 18.96
N GLY A 432 58.91 -18.10 20.18
CA GLY A 432 58.29 -17.51 21.34
C GLY A 432 57.65 -18.49 22.30
N ASP A 433 56.44 -18.86 22.19
CA ASP A 433 55.73 -19.72 23.13
C ASP A 433 55.41 -21.08 22.49
N VAL A 434 56.32 -22.03 22.68
CA VAL A 434 56.16 -23.43 22.23
C VAL A 434 54.89 -24.05 22.80
N SER A 435 54.41 -23.57 23.96
CA SER A 435 53.18 -24.05 24.58
C SER A 435 51.93 -23.66 23.74
N ALA A 436 51.98 -22.54 23.07
CA ALA A 436 50.90 -22.08 22.19
C ALA A 436 50.75 -22.93 20.90
N LEU A 437 51.77 -23.65 20.49
CA LEU A 437 51.77 -24.52 19.30
C LEU A 437 51.32 -25.96 19.61
N ARG A 438 51.23 -26.33 20.88
CA ARG A 438 50.92 -27.70 21.29
C ARG A 438 49.41 -27.92 21.43
N PRO A 439 48.93 -29.13 21.08
CA PRO A 439 47.57 -29.53 21.39
C PRO A 439 47.31 -29.54 22.89
N GLU A 440 46.05 -29.25 23.27
CA GLU A 440 45.63 -29.36 24.67
C GLU A 440 45.61 -30.82 25.16
N GLY A 441 46.04 -31.06 26.39
CA GLY A 441 45.98 -32.39 27.04
C GLY A 441 47.14 -33.36 26.72
N ILE A 442 48.20 -32.92 26.01
CA ILE A 442 49.39 -33.71 25.80
C ILE A 442 50.25 -33.72 27.07
N ASP A 443 50.91 -34.84 27.33
CA ASP A 443 51.87 -34.97 28.43
C ASP A 443 52.88 -33.80 28.42
N PRO A 444 52.99 -33.04 29.51
CA PRO A 444 53.93 -31.94 29.61
C PRO A 444 55.40 -32.33 29.35
N ASN A 445 55.72 -33.61 29.53
CA ASN A 445 57.05 -34.13 29.28
C ASN A 445 57.29 -34.49 27.80
N ALA A 446 56.27 -34.57 26.97
CA ALA A 446 56.45 -34.84 25.55
C ALA A 446 56.99 -33.61 24.80
N GLY A 447 57.80 -33.83 23.76
CA GLY A 447 58.34 -32.77 22.91
C GLY A 447 59.86 -32.53 23.10
N LEU A 448 60.34 -31.36 22.60
CA LEU A 448 61.75 -30.99 22.72
C LEU A 448 62.13 -30.78 24.21
N GLN A 449 63.17 -31.49 24.65
CA GLN A 449 63.66 -31.39 25.99
C GLN A 449 64.76 -30.33 26.08
N PRO A 450 65.08 -29.79 27.28
CA PRO A 450 66.14 -28.81 27.48
C PRO A 450 67.57 -29.31 27.11
N ASP A 451 67.76 -30.60 27.04
CA ASP A 451 69.01 -31.24 26.62
C ASP A 451 69.15 -31.42 25.10
N GLY A 452 68.18 -30.92 24.29
CA GLY A 452 68.13 -31.06 22.85
C GLY A 452 67.63 -32.41 22.34
N THR A 453 67.18 -33.32 23.26
CA THR A 453 66.51 -34.56 22.87
C THR A 453 65.01 -34.33 22.69
N TYR A 454 64.29 -35.27 22.10
CA TYR A 454 62.86 -35.21 21.88
C TYR A 454 62.17 -36.42 22.52
N GLN A 455 61.16 -36.15 23.33
CA GLN A 455 60.28 -37.16 23.91
C GLN A 455 59.01 -37.30 23.08
N LEU A 456 58.78 -38.50 22.55
CA LEU A 456 57.56 -38.75 21.76
C LEU A 456 56.31 -38.80 22.64
N SER A 457 55.21 -38.31 22.12
CA SER A 457 53.91 -38.53 22.73
C SER A 457 53.29 -39.84 22.28
N GLU A 458 52.23 -40.25 22.99
CA GLU A 458 51.49 -41.47 22.70
C GLU A 458 50.87 -41.47 21.29
N VAL A 459 50.39 -40.31 20.84
CA VAL A 459 49.77 -40.07 19.51
C VAL A 459 50.89 -40.18 18.43
N GLN A 460 52.04 -39.55 18.65
CA GLN A 460 53.17 -39.58 17.70
C GLN A 460 53.70 -40.98 17.54
N ALA A 461 53.88 -41.71 18.65
CA ALA A 461 54.38 -43.13 18.65
C ALA A 461 53.40 -44.05 17.88
N GLY A 462 52.09 -43.81 18.04
CA GLY A 462 51.03 -44.50 17.27
C GLY A 462 51.12 -44.27 15.77
N GLU A 463 51.30 -43.01 15.32
CA GLU A 463 51.42 -42.65 13.94
C GLU A 463 52.72 -43.14 13.29
N ILE A 464 53.82 -43.14 14.05
CA ILE A 464 55.13 -43.71 13.62
C ILE A 464 54.98 -45.19 13.28
N LEU A 465 54.25 -45.95 14.11
CA LEU A 465 54.03 -47.39 13.90
C LEU A 465 53.14 -47.66 12.64
N GLN A 466 52.37 -46.74 12.23
CA GLN A 466 51.53 -46.83 11.01
C GLN A 466 52.21 -46.22 9.76
N MET A 467 53.42 -45.67 9.93
CA MET A 467 54.14 -45.00 8.84
C MET A 467 54.52 -45.95 7.73
N ARG A 468 54.26 -45.58 6.50
CA ARG A 468 54.66 -46.34 5.29
C ARG A 468 56.13 -46.08 4.96
N LEU A 469 56.85 -47.08 4.55
CA LEU A 469 58.31 -47.01 4.21
C LEU A 469 58.58 -45.97 3.09
N GLN A 470 57.62 -45.63 2.24
CA GLN A 470 57.75 -44.56 1.24
C GLN A 470 58.00 -43.16 1.82
N ARG A 471 57.57 -42.91 3.08
CA ARG A 471 57.75 -41.61 3.73
C ARG A 471 59.17 -41.40 4.29
N LEU A 472 60.04 -42.41 4.17
CA LEU A 472 61.40 -42.32 4.61
C LEU A 472 62.37 -41.76 3.58
N THR A 473 61.94 -41.41 2.41
CA THR A 473 62.80 -40.84 1.33
C THR A 473 63.13 -39.36 1.57
N GLY A 474 64.32 -38.90 1.10
CA GLY A 474 64.76 -37.52 1.28
C GLY A 474 63.78 -36.45 0.72
N LEU A 475 63.08 -36.75 -0.36
CA LEU A 475 62.02 -35.88 -0.91
C LEU A 475 60.81 -35.75 0.02
N GLU A 476 60.50 -36.77 0.81
CA GLU A 476 59.41 -36.72 1.80
C GLU A 476 59.81 -35.94 3.06
N GLN A 477 61.14 -35.94 3.41
CA GLN A 477 61.64 -35.09 4.49
C GLN A 477 61.46 -33.62 4.22
N GLU A 478 61.79 -33.14 3.01
CA GLU A 478 61.57 -31.76 2.58
C GLU A 478 60.09 -31.37 2.59
N LYS A 479 59.20 -32.30 2.22
CA LYS A 479 57.74 -32.08 2.27
C LYS A 479 57.27 -31.95 3.71
N ILE A 480 57.72 -32.77 4.65
CA ILE A 480 57.36 -32.69 6.07
C ILE A 480 57.77 -31.32 6.64
N VAL A 481 58.99 -30.87 6.34
CA VAL A 481 59.47 -29.56 6.82
C VAL A 481 58.68 -28.40 6.20
N THR A 482 58.35 -28.49 4.92
CA THR A 482 57.54 -27.45 4.24
C THR A 482 56.12 -27.41 4.80
N GLU A 483 55.45 -28.56 4.91
CA GLU A 483 54.11 -28.68 5.49
C GLU A 483 54.08 -28.18 6.94
N TYR A 484 55.10 -28.48 7.75
CA TYR A 484 55.19 -27.96 9.11
C TYR A 484 55.27 -26.43 9.16
N ARG A 485 56.07 -25.81 8.30
CA ARG A 485 56.14 -24.34 8.21
C ARG A 485 54.78 -23.73 7.88
N GLU A 486 54.10 -24.28 6.89
CA GLU A 486 52.75 -23.85 6.54
C GLU A 486 51.77 -24.01 7.70
N VAL A 487 51.85 -25.10 8.45
CA VAL A 487 51.02 -25.35 9.63
C VAL A 487 51.36 -24.37 10.77
N VAL A 488 52.61 -24.07 11.03
CA VAL A 488 53.01 -23.06 12.03
C VAL A 488 52.54 -21.68 11.67
N ASP A 489 52.75 -21.27 10.41
CA ASP A 489 52.26 -19.96 9.91
C ASP A 489 50.73 -19.88 10.07
N ARG A 490 50.01 -20.97 9.79
CA ARG A 490 48.57 -21.07 10.00
C ARG A 490 48.17 -20.95 11.45
N ILE A 491 48.90 -21.63 12.39
CA ILE A 491 48.64 -21.54 13.86
C ILE A 491 48.83 -20.09 14.33
N LEU A 492 49.92 -19.44 13.92
CA LEU A 492 50.19 -18.04 14.28
C LEU A 492 49.14 -17.08 13.76
N ASP A 493 48.69 -17.28 12.53
CA ASP A 493 47.59 -16.48 11.94
C ASP A 493 46.27 -16.68 12.72
N LEU A 494 45.92 -17.94 13.05
CA LEU A 494 44.73 -18.27 13.83
C LEU A 494 44.77 -17.70 15.26
N LEU A 495 45.93 -17.75 15.91
CA LEU A 495 46.14 -17.11 17.20
C LEU A 495 46.01 -15.58 17.13
N ASP A 496 46.55 -14.96 16.10
CA ASP A 496 46.39 -13.51 15.85
C ASP A 496 44.94 -13.12 15.63
N ILE A 497 44.16 -13.95 14.90
CA ILE A 497 42.72 -13.74 14.71
C ILE A 497 41.98 -13.76 16.04
N LEU A 498 42.30 -14.76 16.92
CA LEU A 498 41.65 -14.87 18.24
C LEU A 498 42.06 -13.74 19.20
N ALA A 499 43.30 -13.26 19.09
CA ALA A 499 43.82 -12.19 19.95
C ALA A 499 43.25 -10.80 19.58
N LYS A 500 42.85 -10.60 18.32
CA LYS A 500 42.43 -9.27 17.80
C LYS A 500 41.00 -9.27 17.32
N PRO A 501 40.03 -8.74 18.09
CA PRO A 501 38.61 -8.62 17.66
C PRO A 501 38.41 -7.93 16.29
N ALA A 502 39.29 -7.00 15.92
CA ALA A 502 39.28 -6.34 14.63
C ALA A 502 39.48 -7.31 13.45
N ARG A 503 40.28 -8.38 13.63
CA ARG A 503 40.48 -9.42 12.60
C ARG A 503 39.23 -10.25 12.40
N ILE A 504 38.51 -10.62 13.47
CA ILE A 504 37.23 -11.32 13.40
C ILE A 504 36.22 -10.45 12.64
N THR A 505 36.17 -9.14 12.94
CA THR A 505 35.32 -8.18 12.24
C THR A 505 35.66 -8.09 10.74
N ALA A 506 36.95 -8.08 10.38
CA ALA A 506 37.39 -8.09 8.98
C ALA A 506 36.95 -9.37 8.25
N ILE A 507 37.09 -10.55 8.88
CA ILE A 507 36.65 -11.82 8.30
C ILE A 507 35.13 -11.80 8.05
N ILE A 508 34.32 -11.30 9.00
CA ILE A 508 32.88 -11.20 8.82
C ILE A 508 32.54 -10.24 7.68
N ARG A 509 33.25 -9.10 7.55
CA ARG A 509 33.10 -8.17 6.44
C ARG A 509 33.36 -8.84 5.09
N ASP A 510 34.49 -9.55 4.99
CA ASP A 510 34.90 -10.23 3.75
C ASP A 510 33.89 -11.33 3.37
N GLU A 511 33.41 -12.09 4.34
CA GLU A 511 32.39 -13.11 4.13
C GLU A 511 31.07 -12.53 3.64
N LEU A 512 30.58 -11.46 4.27
CA LEU A 512 29.34 -10.78 3.86
C LEU A 512 29.48 -10.13 2.49
N THR A 513 30.64 -9.54 2.20
CA THR A 513 30.95 -8.98 0.87
C THR A 513 30.94 -10.08 -0.19
N GLY A 514 31.58 -11.22 0.07
CA GLY A 514 31.58 -12.37 -0.84
C GLY A 514 30.17 -12.94 -1.09
N VAL A 515 29.31 -12.95 -0.08
CA VAL A 515 27.89 -13.34 -0.26
C VAL A 515 27.17 -12.39 -1.21
N VAL A 516 27.39 -11.07 -1.11
CA VAL A 516 26.79 -10.11 -2.03
C VAL A 516 27.35 -10.24 -3.43
N GLU A 517 28.65 -10.46 -3.58
CA GLU A 517 29.28 -10.66 -4.89
C GLU A 517 28.73 -11.90 -5.61
N GLU A 518 28.40 -12.93 -4.86
CA GLU A 518 27.91 -14.19 -5.42
C GLU A 518 26.39 -14.16 -5.68
N PHE A 519 25.58 -13.71 -4.74
CA PHE A 519 24.12 -13.84 -4.74
C PHE A 519 23.36 -12.51 -4.86
N GLY A 520 24.00 -11.37 -4.64
CA GLY A 520 23.36 -10.06 -4.55
C GLY A 520 23.87 -9.06 -5.59
N GLY A 521 23.56 -7.78 -5.33
CA GLY A 521 23.92 -6.64 -6.14
C GLY A 521 22.88 -6.29 -7.22
N PRO A 522 22.91 -5.01 -7.69
CA PRO A 522 21.85 -4.46 -8.56
C PRO A 522 21.67 -5.18 -9.88
N GLU A 523 22.73 -5.81 -10.40
CA GLU A 523 22.69 -6.51 -11.69
C GLU A 523 22.18 -7.96 -11.56
N LYS A 524 22.53 -8.66 -10.48
CA LYS A 524 22.18 -10.08 -10.26
C LYS A 524 20.87 -10.25 -9.53
N ASP A 525 20.55 -9.35 -8.61
CA ASP A 525 19.39 -9.41 -7.74
C ASP A 525 18.81 -8.00 -7.51
N PRO A 526 18.20 -7.41 -8.54
CA PRO A 526 17.54 -6.12 -8.40
C PRO A 526 16.38 -6.19 -7.40
N ARG A 527 16.09 -5.05 -6.77
CA ARG A 527 14.89 -4.90 -5.95
C ARG A 527 13.64 -5.21 -6.79
N ARG A 528 12.76 -6.05 -6.29
CA ARG A 528 11.50 -6.40 -6.95
C ARG A 528 10.39 -5.42 -6.62
N SER A 529 10.21 -5.09 -5.33
CA SER A 529 9.18 -4.14 -4.88
C SER A 529 9.61 -2.69 -5.14
N GLN A 530 8.80 -1.93 -5.86
CA GLN A 530 9.00 -0.50 -6.07
C GLN A 530 8.49 0.30 -4.86
N ILE A 531 9.11 1.46 -4.58
CA ILE A 531 8.75 2.29 -3.41
C ILE A 531 8.15 3.59 -3.92
N GLU A 532 6.89 3.83 -3.58
CA GLU A 532 6.20 5.09 -3.80
C GLU A 532 6.20 5.91 -2.51
N LEU A 533 6.94 7.03 -2.51
CA LEU A 533 7.14 7.85 -1.32
C LEU A 533 5.92 8.69 -0.96
N ASN A 534 5.19 9.17 -1.98
CA ASN A 534 4.03 10.05 -1.84
C ASN A 534 2.74 9.21 -1.77
N ALA A 535 2.37 8.76 -0.59
CA ALA A 535 1.08 8.11 -0.37
C ALA A 535 0.02 9.17 -0.08
N SER A 536 -0.83 9.49 -1.03
CA SER A 536 -2.12 10.14 -0.77
C SER A 536 -3.16 9.05 -0.47
N GLU A 537 -3.96 9.21 0.58
CA GLU A 537 -5.14 8.35 0.75
C GLU A 537 -6.09 8.58 -0.44
N ILE A 538 -6.69 7.51 -0.95
CA ILE A 538 -7.75 7.60 -1.98
C ILE A 538 -8.93 8.32 -1.34
N ASP A 539 -9.21 9.53 -1.77
CA ASP A 539 -10.37 10.29 -1.32
C ASP A 539 -11.66 9.71 -1.94
N ILE A 540 -12.81 10.07 -1.39
CA ILE A 540 -14.11 9.62 -1.94
C ILE A 540 -14.30 10.19 -3.35
N GLU A 541 -13.78 11.37 -3.63
CA GLU A 541 -13.83 12.01 -4.95
C GLU A 541 -13.09 11.20 -6.02
N ASP A 542 -11.95 10.58 -5.70
CA ASP A 542 -11.17 9.73 -6.61
C ASP A 542 -11.92 8.46 -7.08
N LEU A 543 -13.04 8.15 -6.42
CA LEU A 543 -13.89 6.98 -6.71
C LEU A 543 -15.10 7.33 -7.55
N ILE A 544 -15.29 8.61 -7.89
CA ILE A 544 -16.47 9.12 -8.57
C ILE A 544 -16.07 9.60 -9.95
N THR A 545 -16.72 9.05 -10.96
CA THR A 545 -16.48 9.47 -12.35
C THR A 545 -16.87 10.93 -12.55
N PRO A 546 -15.97 11.80 -13.05
CA PRO A 546 -16.31 13.15 -13.46
C PRO A 546 -17.37 13.10 -14.56
N GLN A 547 -18.56 13.64 -14.30
CA GLN A 547 -19.68 13.65 -15.22
C GLN A 547 -20.53 14.91 -15.01
N ASP A 548 -21.00 15.53 -16.12
CA ASP A 548 -21.89 16.64 -16.03
C ASP A 548 -23.29 16.18 -15.67
N MET A 549 -23.84 16.81 -14.63
CA MET A 549 -25.13 16.51 -14.04
C MET A 549 -26.06 17.68 -14.17
N VAL A 550 -27.30 17.41 -14.46
CA VAL A 550 -28.40 18.38 -14.35
C VAL A 550 -28.96 18.29 -12.94
N VAL A 551 -28.72 19.33 -12.14
CA VAL A 551 -29.23 19.42 -10.76
C VAL A 551 -30.52 20.23 -10.81
N THR A 552 -31.60 19.71 -10.23
CA THR A 552 -32.87 20.34 -10.12
C THR A 552 -33.29 20.54 -8.68
N LEU A 553 -33.72 21.75 -8.33
CA LEU A 553 -34.28 22.09 -7.02
C LEU A 553 -35.73 22.50 -7.22
N SER A 554 -36.68 21.86 -6.52
CA SER A 554 -38.08 22.27 -6.57
C SER A 554 -38.42 23.37 -5.56
N ASN A 555 -39.53 24.08 -5.77
CA ASN A 555 -40.00 25.11 -4.86
C ASN A 555 -40.29 24.55 -3.43
N SER A 556 -40.70 23.31 -3.33
CA SER A 556 -40.86 22.61 -2.04
C SER A 556 -39.53 22.17 -1.38
N GLY A 557 -38.38 22.52 -2.00
CA GLY A 557 -37.06 22.23 -1.46
C GLY A 557 -36.57 20.82 -1.70
N TYR A 558 -37.09 20.10 -2.72
CA TYR A 558 -36.57 18.79 -3.12
C TYR A 558 -35.45 18.94 -4.15
N ILE A 559 -34.30 18.35 -3.90
CA ILE A 559 -33.14 18.36 -4.78
C ILE A 559 -32.87 16.97 -5.35
N LYS A 560 -32.48 16.92 -6.62
CA LYS A 560 -31.97 15.71 -7.29
C LYS A 560 -30.99 16.06 -8.40
N ALA A 561 -30.14 15.10 -8.76
CA ALA A 561 -29.21 15.18 -9.87
C ALA A 561 -29.51 14.07 -10.90
N GLN A 562 -29.25 14.37 -12.18
CA GLN A 562 -29.41 13.43 -13.29
C GLN A 562 -28.26 13.64 -14.29
N PRO A 563 -27.71 12.58 -14.90
CA PRO A 563 -26.70 12.71 -15.94
C PRO A 563 -27.23 13.58 -17.11
N LEU A 564 -26.38 14.49 -17.58
CA LEU A 564 -26.71 15.33 -18.74
C LEU A 564 -27.01 14.50 -20.00
N SER A 565 -26.37 13.32 -20.14
CA SER A 565 -26.59 12.38 -21.24
C SER A 565 -28.02 11.84 -21.35
N GLU A 566 -28.83 11.89 -20.28
CA GLU A 566 -30.26 11.56 -20.32
C GLU A 566 -31.10 12.62 -21.00
N TYR A 567 -30.55 13.85 -21.19
CA TYR A 567 -31.18 14.98 -21.87
C TYR A 567 -30.68 15.04 -23.31
N ARG A 568 -31.12 14.09 -24.18
CA ARG A 568 -30.77 14.09 -25.62
C ARG A 568 -31.39 15.28 -26.32
N SER A 569 -30.60 15.98 -27.12
CA SER A 569 -31.10 17.05 -28.00
C SER A 569 -32.18 16.54 -28.96
N GLN A 570 -33.33 17.22 -29.03
CA GLN A 570 -34.40 16.94 -29.99
C GLN A 570 -34.33 17.95 -31.13
N ARG A 571 -34.59 17.49 -32.36
CA ARG A 571 -34.70 18.40 -33.51
C ARG A 571 -35.89 19.34 -33.32
N ARG A 572 -35.84 20.56 -33.91
CA ARG A 572 -36.93 21.55 -33.91
C ARG A 572 -38.27 20.90 -34.23
N GLY A 573 -39.31 21.12 -33.37
CA GLY A 573 -40.64 20.56 -33.50
C GLY A 573 -40.92 19.30 -32.66
N GLY A 574 -39.95 18.81 -31.83
CA GLY A 574 -40.21 17.76 -30.87
C GLY A 574 -41.02 18.23 -29.66
N ARG A 575 -41.86 17.35 -29.08
CA ARG A 575 -42.50 17.62 -27.77
C ARG A 575 -41.44 17.52 -26.68
N GLY A 576 -41.21 18.62 -25.93
CA GLY A 576 -40.30 18.66 -24.78
C GLY A 576 -40.60 17.52 -23.77
N LYS A 577 -39.58 17.10 -23.03
CA LYS A 577 -39.76 16.11 -21.99
C LYS A 577 -39.75 16.80 -20.63
N GLN A 578 -40.65 16.41 -19.75
CA GLN A 578 -40.78 16.98 -18.41
C GLN A 578 -39.51 16.63 -17.56
N ALA A 579 -38.88 17.65 -16.98
CA ALA A 579 -37.63 17.48 -16.20
C ALA A 579 -37.82 16.83 -14.81
N ALA A 580 -39.02 16.95 -14.25
CA ALA A 580 -39.41 16.32 -12.98
C ALA A 580 -40.91 16.01 -12.97
N SER A 581 -41.32 14.93 -12.31
CA SER A 581 -42.70 14.69 -11.88
C SER A 581 -42.86 15.32 -10.51
N THR A 582 -43.57 16.42 -10.45
CA THR A 582 -43.93 17.10 -9.19
C THR A 582 -45.39 16.82 -8.86
N LYS A 583 -45.82 17.01 -7.60
CA LYS A 583 -47.23 17.09 -7.27
C LYS A 583 -47.86 18.29 -8.01
N ASP A 584 -49.17 18.32 -8.15
CA ASP A 584 -49.89 19.38 -8.85
C ASP A 584 -49.52 20.80 -8.34
N ASP A 585 -48.98 20.92 -7.14
CA ASP A 585 -48.59 22.17 -6.46
C ASP A 585 -47.08 22.42 -6.32
N ASP A 586 -46.18 21.64 -6.96
CA ASP A 586 -44.71 21.82 -6.89
C ASP A 586 -44.13 21.94 -8.31
N TRP A 587 -43.07 22.72 -8.49
CA TRP A 587 -42.39 22.94 -9.78
C TRP A 587 -40.89 23.06 -9.57
N VAL A 588 -40.11 22.93 -10.64
CA VAL A 588 -38.67 23.16 -10.62
C VAL A 588 -38.38 24.66 -10.47
N ASP A 589 -37.79 25.02 -9.36
CA ASP A 589 -37.44 26.39 -9.00
C ASP A 589 -36.08 26.79 -9.59
N GLN A 590 -35.08 25.92 -9.44
CA GLN A 590 -33.76 26.12 -10.00
C GLN A 590 -33.32 24.86 -10.77
N LEU A 591 -32.67 25.07 -11.89
CA LEU A 591 -32.02 24.05 -12.70
C LEU A 591 -30.67 24.62 -13.13
N PHE A 592 -29.59 23.85 -12.88
CA PHE A 592 -28.26 24.21 -13.33
C PHE A 592 -27.48 22.96 -13.69
N ILE A 593 -26.43 23.14 -14.51
CA ILE A 593 -25.51 22.09 -14.90
C ILE A 593 -24.25 22.26 -14.06
N ALA A 594 -23.77 21.16 -13.46
CA ALA A 594 -22.57 21.13 -12.64
C ALA A 594 -21.92 19.76 -12.77
N ASN A 595 -20.60 19.71 -12.73
CA ASN A 595 -19.85 18.44 -12.72
C ASN A 595 -20.03 17.73 -11.39
N THR A 596 -19.96 16.40 -11.37
CA THR A 596 -20.05 15.60 -10.14
C THR A 596 -19.10 16.09 -9.05
N HIS A 597 -17.92 16.61 -9.41
CA HIS A 597 -16.90 17.10 -8.48
C HIS A 597 -17.10 18.56 -8.05
N ASP A 598 -18.00 19.30 -8.68
CA ASP A 598 -18.29 20.69 -8.33
C ASP A 598 -18.90 20.79 -6.93
N THR A 599 -18.73 21.95 -6.31
CA THR A 599 -19.28 22.24 -5.00
C THR A 599 -20.49 23.15 -5.12
N ILE A 600 -21.53 22.84 -4.40
CA ILE A 600 -22.75 23.68 -4.31
C ILE A 600 -22.69 24.44 -2.99
N LEU A 601 -22.66 25.75 -3.01
CA LEU A 601 -22.83 26.63 -1.84
C LEU A 601 -24.30 26.86 -1.56
N CYS A 602 -24.79 26.43 -0.42
CA CYS A 602 -26.18 26.59 0.03
C CYS A 602 -26.23 27.64 1.14
N PHE A 603 -26.81 28.81 0.84
CA PHE A 603 -26.95 29.91 1.78
C PHE A 603 -28.28 29.85 2.50
N SER A 604 -28.28 30.00 3.83
CA SER A 604 -29.50 30.06 4.62
C SER A 604 -29.96 31.50 4.84
N ASP A 605 -31.27 31.67 5.14
CA ASP A 605 -31.90 32.92 5.54
C ASP A 605 -31.24 33.58 6.77
N ARG A 606 -30.51 32.77 7.58
CA ARG A 606 -29.74 33.26 8.76
C ARG A 606 -28.34 33.70 8.43
N GLY A 607 -27.98 33.88 7.16
CA GLY A 607 -26.63 34.29 6.75
C GLY A 607 -25.52 33.26 6.96
N ARG A 608 -25.88 31.98 7.01
CA ARG A 608 -24.91 30.87 7.03
C ARG A 608 -24.77 30.26 5.66
N VAL A 609 -23.62 29.63 5.38
CA VAL A 609 -23.37 28.85 4.16
C VAL A 609 -22.97 27.44 4.52
N TYR A 610 -23.49 26.50 3.76
CA TYR A 610 -23.23 25.08 3.80
C TYR A 610 -22.70 24.61 2.46
N TRP A 611 -21.88 23.55 2.45
CA TRP A 611 -21.32 22.95 1.24
C TRP A 611 -21.98 21.61 0.96
N LEU A 612 -22.28 21.37 -0.28
CA LEU A 612 -22.78 20.11 -0.79
C LEU A 612 -22.01 19.79 -2.07
N LYS A 613 -21.41 18.62 -2.15
CA LYS A 613 -20.82 18.15 -3.40
C LYS A 613 -21.92 17.64 -4.33
N VAL A 614 -21.78 17.89 -5.63
CA VAL A 614 -22.79 17.45 -6.62
C VAL A 614 -23.00 15.94 -6.56
N TRP A 615 -21.94 15.15 -6.35
CA TRP A 615 -22.05 13.71 -6.19
C TRP A 615 -22.79 13.25 -4.92
N GLU A 616 -22.95 14.09 -3.91
CA GLU A 616 -23.76 13.83 -2.72
C GLU A 616 -25.26 14.04 -2.97
N VAL A 617 -25.61 14.76 -4.03
CA VAL A 617 -27.00 14.99 -4.42
C VAL A 617 -27.60 13.65 -4.89
N PRO A 618 -28.76 13.23 -4.36
CA PRO A 618 -29.36 11.98 -4.74
C PRO A 618 -29.66 11.90 -6.23
N GLN A 619 -29.11 10.90 -6.88
CA GLN A 619 -29.45 10.61 -8.27
C GLN A 619 -30.87 10.05 -8.36
N GLY A 620 -31.61 10.49 -9.36
CA GLY A 620 -32.97 10.06 -9.51
C GLY A 620 -33.45 10.09 -10.95
N SER A 621 -34.38 9.21 -11.33
CA SER A 621 -35.01 9.24 -12.62
C SER A 621 -35.83 10.55 -12.82
N ARG A 622 -36.19 10.87 -14.05
CA ARG A 622 -37.04 12.05 -14.37
C ARG A 622 -38.35 12.08 -13.57
N ALA A 623 -38.91 10.92 -13.28
CA ALA A 623 -40.15 10.78 -12.51
C ALA A 623 -39.93 10.80 -10.98
N SER A 624 -38.70 10.77 -10.46
CA SER A 624 -38.43 10.80 -9.04
C SER A 624 -38.54 12.21 -8.48
N ARG A 625 -38.89 12.34 -7.21
CA ARG A 625 -39.03 13.59 -6.47
C ARG A 625 -37.73 14.18 -5.97
N GLY A 626 -36.73 13.35 -5.77
CA GLY A 626 -35.51 13.71 -5.05
C GLY A 626 -35.66 13.64 -3.52
N ARG A 627 -34.75 14.31 -2.79
CA ARG A 627 -34.78 14.42 -1.32
C ARG A 627 -34.90 15.88 -0.88
N PRO A 628 -35.52 16.14 0.28
CA PRO A 628 -35.56 17.48 0.84
C PRO A 628 -34.14 17.97 1.17
N ILE A 629 -33.75 19.13 0.65
CA ILE A 629 -32.44 19.73 0.87
C ILE A 629 -32.16 20.00 2.37
N VAL A 630 -33.20 20.29 3.13
CA VAL A 630 -33.11 20.52 4.57
C VAL A 630 -32.59 19.28 5.35
N ASN A 631 -32.75 18.07 4.82
CA ASN A 631 -32.24 16.85 5.41
C ASN A 631 -30.77 16.59 5.13
N MET A 632 -30.13 17.41 4.31
CA MET A 632 -28.72 17.27 3.95
C MET A 632 -27.80 18.09 4.86
N PHE A 633 -28.35 19.01 5.65
CA PHE A 633 -27.60 19.91 6.52
C PHE A 633 -28.10 19.92 7.97
N PRO A 634 -27.25 20.18 8.95
CA PRO A 634 -27.65 20.35 10.34
C PRO A 634 -28.19 21.78 10.56
N LEU A 635 -29.35 22.10 9.95
CA LEU A 635 -29.98 23.41 10.07
C LEU A 635 -30.53 23.65 11.47
N ALA A 636 -30.51 24.89 11.92
CA ALA A 636 -31.15 25.30 13.16
C ALA A 636 -32.70 25.27 12.99
N GLU A 637 -33.43 25.33 14.11
CA GLU A 637 -34.89 25.36 14.09
C GLU A 637 -35.41 26.57 13.30
N ASN A 638 -36.28 26.32 12.33
CA ASN A 638 -36.85 27.32 11.37
C ASN A 638 -35.82 27.98 10.44
N GLU A 639 -34.61 27.47 10.30
CA GLU A 639 -33.64 27.89 9.29
C GLU A 639 -33.98 27.29 7.92
N LYS A 640 -33.93 28.09 6.85
CA LYS A 640 -34.24 27.68 5.48
C LYS A 640 -33.11 28.02 4.53
N ILE A 641 -32.86 27.14 3.57
CA ILE A 641 -31.94 27.46 2.45
C ILE A 641 -32.67 28.42 1.48
N THR A 642 -32.04 29.54 1.23
CA THR A 642 -32.61 30.62 0.41
C THR A 642 -31.98 30.66 -0.96
N VAL A 643 -30.66 30.39 -1.08
CA VAL A 643 -29.92 30.47 -2.35
C VAL A 643 -28.99 29.28 -2.49
N VAL A 644 -28.89 28.76 -3.72
CA VAL A 644 -28.03 27.65 -4.09
C VAL A 644 -27.14 28.08 -5.25
N LEU A 645 -25.81 28.03 -5.09
CA LEU A 645 -24.85 28.49 -6.10
C LEU A 645 -23.89 27.34 -6.45
N PRO A 646 -23.84 26.89 -7.71
CA PRO A 646 -22.82 25.92 -8.16
C PRO A 646 -21.46 26.63 -8.34
N ILE A 647 -20.41 26.05 -7.81
CA ILE A 647 -19.04 26.58 -7.83
C ILE A 647 -18.10 25.54 -8.41
N LYS A 648 -17.40 25.88 -9.48
CA LYS A 648 -16.38 25.04 -10.11
C LYS A 648 -15.06 25.13 -9.37
N THR A 649 -14.58 26.36 -9.12
CA THR A 649 -13.29 26.63 -8.48
C THR A 649 -13.47 27.78 -7.48
N PHE A 650 -12.68 27.73 -6.41
CA PHE A 650 -12.60 28.79 -5.41
C PHE A 650 -11.37 29.65 -5.71
N ASP A 651 -11.59 30.80 -6.36
CA ASP A 651 -10.56 31.74 -6.77
C ASP A 651 -10.71 33.10 -6.07
N ASP A 652 -9.77 34.00 -6.28
CA ASP A 652 -9.77 35.39 -5.78
C ASP A 652 -10.32 36.41 -6.79
N GLU A 653 -10.63 35.97 -8.00
CA GLU A 653 -11.13 36.82 -9.09
C GLU A 653 -12.66 36.97 -9.02
N HIS A 654 -13.34 35.98 -8.41
CA HIS A 654 -14.79 35.99 -8.25
C HIS A 654 -15.18 36.32 -6.81
N TYR A 655 -16.38 36.80 -6.65
CA TYR A 655 -16.95 37.23 -5.37
C TYR A 655 -18.35 36.64 -5.18
N VAL A 656 -18.71 36.41 -3.90
CA VAL A 656 -20.12 36.21 -3.54
C VAL A 656 -20.69 37.55 -3.09
N PHE A 657 -21.62 38.07 -3.87
CA PHE A 657 -22.38 39.28 -3.52
C PHE A 657 -23.66 38.89 -2.78
N MET A 658 -23.94 39.47 -1.63
CA MET A 658 -25.04 39.11 -0.75
C MET A 658 -25.85 40.35 -0.38
N ALA A 659 -27.19 40.18 -0.26
CA ALA A 659 -28.08 41.25 0.20
C ALA A 659 -29.05 40.75 1.27
N THR A 660 -29.39 41.64 2.22
CA THR A 660 -30.27 41.36 3.35
C THR A 660 -31.58 42.13 3.24
N SER A 661 -32.58 41.67 3.99
CA SER A 661 -33.92 42.26 3.99
C SER A 661 -33.97 43.71 4.52
N LEU A 662 -33.00 44.10 5.36
CA LEU A 662 -32.88 45.49 5.83
C LEU A 662 -31.99 46.37 4.93
N GLY A 663 -31.65 45.88 3.74
CA GLY A 663 -30.96 46.64 2.69
C GLY A 663 -29.45 46.75 2.88
N THR A 664 -28.86 45.88 3.68
CA THR A 664 -27.41 45.72 3.79
C THR A 664 -26.89 44.83 2.67
N VAL A 665 -25.75 45.20 2.06
CA VAL A 665 -25.08 44.40 1.03
C VAL A 665 -23.65 44.11 1.41
N LYS A 666 -23.13 43.01 0.94
CA LYS A 666 -21.77 42.54 1.21
C LYS A 666 -21.21 41.86 -0.01
N LYS A 667 -19.91 42.09 -0.24
CA LYS A 667 -19.10 41.37 -1.24
C LYS A 667 -17.97 40.64 -0.54
N THR A 668 -17.83 39.34 -0.74
CA THR A 668 -16.79 38.49 -0.12
C THR A 668 -16.09 37.68 -1.21
N ALA A 669 -14.77 37.60 -1.22
CA ALA A 669 -14.01 36.81 -2.16
C ALA A 669 -14.46 35.32 -2.11
N LEU A 670 -14.55 34.69 -3.27
CA LEU A 670 -15.02 33.30 -3.40
C LEU A 670 -14.07 32.33 -2.70
N SER A 671 -12.75 32.61 -2.70
CA SER A 671 -11.72 31.87 -1.98
C SER A 671 -11.94 31.78 -0.47
N ASP A 672 -12.60 32.78 0.14
CA ASP A 672 -12.95 32.78 1.57
C ASP A 672 -13.90 31.63 1.95
N PHE A 673 -14.55 31.01 0.98
CA PHE A 673 -15.47 29.88 1.13
C PHE A 673 -14.82 28.53 0.79
N SER A 674 -13.50 28.44 0.56
CA SER A 674 -12.77 27.22 0.18
C SER A 674 -12.66 26.17 1.29
N ASN A 675 -12.93 26.54 2.56
CA ASN A 675 -12.76 25.65 3.71
C ASN A 675 -14.10 25.16 4.28
N PRO A 676 -14.64 24.01 3.84
CA PRO A 676 -15.92 23.49 4.27
C PRO A 676 -15.92 23.08 5.75
N ARG A 677 -17.06 23.33 6.42
CA ARG A 677 -17.31 22.82 7.78
C ARG A 677 -18.72 22.21 7.84
N LYS A 678 -18.84 21.03 8.44
CA LYS A 678 -20.12 20.31 8.58
C LYS A 678 -21.22 21.13 9.27
N ALA A 679 -20.89 21.98 10.22
CA ALA A 679 -21.83 22.86 10.93
C ALA A 679 -22.19 24.14 10.16
N GLY A 680 -21.70 24.31 8.92
CA GLY A 680 -21.79 25.59 8.20
C GLY A 680 -20.90 26.67 8.81
N ILE A 681 -20.73 27.76 8.08
CA ILE A 681 -20.03 28.97 8.57
C ILE A 681 -20.87 30.20 8.36
N ILE A 682 -20.55 31.27 9.08
CA ILE A 682 -21.19 32.57 8.87
C ILE A 682 -20.67 33.14 7.54
N ALA A 683 -21.57 33.44 6.63
CA ALA A 683 -21.33 34.13 5.37
C ALA A 683 -21.55 35.65 5.51
N VAL A 684 -22.56 36.03 6.27
CA VAL A 684 -22.86 37.44 6.62
C VAL A 684 -23.37 37.49 8.06
N ASP A 685 -22.90 38.44 8.85
CA ASP A 685 -23.42 38.71 10.19
C ASP A 685 -24.68 39.59 10.08
N LEU A 686 -25.83 39.07 10.54
CA LEU A 686 -27.12 39.69 10.41
C LEU A 686 -27.54 40.42 11.71
N ASP A 687 -28.18 41.56 11.61
CA ASP A 687 -28.84 42.24 12.72
C ASP A 687 -30.11 41.49 13.14
N GLU A 688 -30.62 41.75 14.34
CA GLU A 688 -31.83 41.11 14.86
C GLU A 688 -33.03 41.46 13.98
N GLY A 689 -33.72 40.45 13.48
CA GLY A 689 -34.86 40.59 12.57
C GLY A 689 -34.51 40.79 11.06
N ASP A 690 -33.23 40.76 10.71
CA ASP A 690 -32.75 40.75 9.33
C ASP A 690 -32.62 39.32 8.79
N TYR A 691 -32.71 39.16 7.50
CA TYR A 691 -32.62 37.90 6.76
C TYR A 691 -31.81 38.07 5.50
N LEU A 692 -31.04 37.04 5.11
CA LEU A 692 -30.41 36.98 3.80
C LEU A 692 -31.50 36.69 2.74
N ILE A 693 -31.60 37.59 1.76
CA ILE A 693 -32.64 37.51 0.68
C ILE A 693 -32.07 37.05 -0.64
N GLY A 694 -30.74 37.22 -0.86
CA GLY A 694 -30.12 36.88 -2.13
C GLY A 694 -28.61 36.78 -2.00
N ALA A 695 -28.03 35.87 -2.78
CA ALA A 695 -26.60 35.74 -3.00
C ALA A 695 -26.37 35.42 -4.49
N ALA A 696 -25.29 35.92 -5.07
CA ALA A 696 -24.90 35.65 -6.45
C ALA A 696 -23.37 35.65 -6.56
N VAL A 697 -22.84 34.88 -7.50
CA VAL A 697 -21.41 34.95 -7.86
C VAL A 697 -21.26 36.09 -8.88
N THR A 698 -20.26 36.93 -8.67
CA THR A 698 -19.96 38.11 -9.52
C THR A 698 -18.46 38.18 -9.78
N ASP A 699 -18.07 38.86 -10.85
CA ASP A 699 -16.66 39.03 -11.27
C ASP A 699 -16.04 40.39 -10.85
N GLY A 700 -16.80 41.23 -10.15
CA GLY A 700 -16.34 42.55 -9.71
C GLY A 700 -16.75 43.69 -10.61
N GLU A 701 -17.31 43.43 -11.79
CA GLU A 701 -17.64 44.47 -12.81
C GLU A 701 -19.13 44.69 -13.06
N HIS A 702 -19.99 43.83 -12.50
CA HIS A 702 -21.44 43.90 -12.73
C HIS A 702 -22.15 45.04 -11.95
N ASP A 703 -23.36 45.36 -12.38
CA ASP A 703 -24.30 46.19 -11.63
C ASP A 703 -25.22 45.32 -10.77
N VAL A 704 -25.47 45.78 -9.57
CA VAL A 704 -26.42 45.15 -8.64
C VAL A 704 -27.65 46.03 -8.47
N MET A 705 -28.82 45.40 -8.46
CA MET A 705 -30.10 46.06 -8.23
C MET A 705 -30.76 45.49 -6.97
N LEU A 706 -31.27 46.37 -6.13
CA LEU A 706 -32.07 46.03 -4.96
C LEU A 706 -33.47 46.62 -5.12
N PHE A 707 -34.48 45.82 -4.80
CA PHE A 707 -35.88 46.22 -4.90
C PHE A 707 -36.54 46.16 -3.51
N SER A 708 -37.30 47.22 -3.15
CA SER A 708 -38.06 47.26 -1.90
C SER A 708 -39.53 46.95 -2.13
N ASP A 709 -40.20 46.45 -1.10
CA ASP A 709 -41.66 46.22 -1.05
C ASP A 709 -42.49 47.49 -1.34
N ALA A 710 -41.91 48.67 -1.15
CA ALA A 710 -42.51 49.96 -1.47
C ALA A 710 -42.40 50.31 -2.98
N GLY A 711 -41.98 49.38 -3.85
CA GLY A 711 -41.91 49.64 -5.29
C GLY A 711 -40.75 50.49 -5.74
N LYS A 712 -39.69 50.63 -4.96
CA LYS A 712 -38.47 51.37 -5.30
C LYS A 712 -37.31 50.39 -5.63
N ALA A 713 -36.43 50.85 -6.55
CA ALA A 713 -35.21 50.12 -6.91
C ALA A 713 -33.99 51.03 -6.85
N VAL A 714 -32.85 50.46 -6.47
CA VAL A 714 -31.52 51.08 -6.55
C VAL A 714 -30.66 50.21 -7.45
N ARG A 715 -30.02 50.81 -8.46
CA ARG A 715 -29.00 50.17 -9.29
C ARG A 715 -27.68 50.86 -9.05
N PHE A 716 -26.64 50.12 -8.70
CA PHE A 716 -25.28 50.60 -8.43
C PHE A 716 -24.24 49.60 -8.89
N SER A 717 -23.01 50.08 -9.12
CA SER A 717 -21.89 49.19 -9.46
C SER A 717 -21.49 48.34 -8.25
N GLU A 718 -21.28 47.07 -8.44
CA GLU A 718 -20.70 46.24 -7.36
C GLU A 718 -19.31 46.74 -6.91
N GLY A 719 -18.57 47.46 -7.75
CA GLY A 719 -17.33 48.15 -7.40
C GLY A 719 -17.47 49.19 -6.25
N ASP A 720 -18.69 49.71 -6.03
CA ASP A 720 -18.99 50.61 -4.91
C ASP A 720 -19.01 49.87 -3.55
N VAL A 721 -19.00 48.52 -3.56
CA VAL A 721 -18.94 47.67 -2.39
C VAL A 721 -17.57 47.01 -2.33
N ARG A 722 -16.74 47.42 -1.35
CA ARG A 722 -15.42 46.77 -1.13
C ARG A 722 -15.58 45.31 -0.73
N ALA A 723 -14.65 44.45 -1.13
CA ALA A 723 -14.56 43.10 -0.63
C ALA A 723 -14.32 43.10 0.90
N MET A 724 -15.00 42.23 1.61
CA MET A 724 -14.99 42.13 3.08
C MET A 724 -14.96 40.67 3.51
N GLY A 725 -14.25 40.38 4.63
CA GLY A 725 -14.21 39.06 5.20
C GLY A 725 -15.61 38.56 5.65
N ARG A 726 -15.76 37.24 5.76
CA ARG A 726 -17.06 36.54 6.01
C ARG A 726 -17.85 37.05 7.23
N THR A 727 -17.20 37.40 8.32
CA THR A 727 -17.83 37.83 9.58
C THR A 727 -18.23 39.30 9.61
N ALA A 728 -18.01 40.05 8.52
CA ALA A 728 -18.44 41.43 8.41
C ALA A 728 -19.95 41.53 8.19
N ARG A 729 -20.57 42.58 8.73
CA ARG A 729 -22.01 42.85 8.54
C ARG A 729 -22.35 43.37 7.12
N GLY A 730 -21.42 44.02 6.46
CA GLY A 730 -21.65 44.64 5.16
C GLY A 730 -21.76 46.15 5.24
N VAL A 731 -22.30 46.74 4.15
CA VAL A 731 -22.51 48.19 4.02
C VAL A 731 -23.95 48.43 3.53
N ARG A 732 -24.47 49.64 3.74
CA ARG A 732 -25.80 49.99 3.30
C ARG A 732 -25.88 50.02 1.77
N GLY A 733 -26.69 49.12 1.19
CA GLY A 733 -27.01 49.06 -0.24
C GLY A 733 -28.21 49.96 -0.63
N MET A 734 -29.29 49.94 0.17
CA MET A 734 -30.48 50.73 -0.02
C MET A 734 -30.90 51.40 1.30
N ALA A 735 -31.37 52.62 1.24
CA ALA A 735 -31.97 53.34 2.40
C ALA A 735 -33.48 53.10 2.40
N LEU A 736 -33.96 52.34 3.36
CA LEU A 736 -35.36 51.98 3.59
C LEU A 736 -35.99 52.95 4.59
N GLU A 737 -37.30 53.19 4.45
CA GLU A 737 -38.11 53.85 5.44
C GLU A 737 -38.63 52.85 6.48
N GLU A 738 -39.10 53.28 7.62
CA GLU A 738 -39.59 52.44 8.70
C GLU A 738 -40.65 51.45 8.22
N GLY A 739 -40.44 50.15 8.47
CA GLY A 739 -41.35 49.08 8.04
C GLY A 739 -41.17 48.57 6.59
N GLN A 740 -40.26 49.17 5.81
CA GLN A 740 -39.93 48.70 4.47
C GLN A 740 -38.84 47.63 4.51
N LYS A 741 -38.89 46.70 3.51
CA LYS A 741 -37.90 45.63 3.35
C LYS A 741 -37.45 45.55 1.88
N VAL A 742 -36.19 45.14 1.69
CA VAL A 742 -35.71 44.66 0.39
C VAL A 742 -36.27 43.25 0.14
N ILE A 743 -36.82 43.03 -1.05
CA ILE A 743 -37.50 41.79 -1.43
C ILE A 743 -36.78 41.01 -2.53
N ALA A 744 -35.94 41.67 -3.31
CA ALA A 744 -35.19 41.06 -4.40
C ALA A 744 -33.83 41.75 -4.61
N MET A 745 -32.84 40.96 -4.94
CA MET A 745 -31.52 41.33 -5.43
C MET A 745 -31.32 40.74 -6.82
N LEU A 746 -30.97 41.55 -7.81
CA LEU A 746 -30.66 41.13 -9.18
C LEU A 746 -29.23 41.57 -9.53
N VAL A 747 -28.53 40.76 -10.29
CA VAL A 747 -27.25 41.10 -10.92
C VAL A 747 -27.55 41.42 -12.37
N ALA A 748 -27.23 42.63 -12.80
CA ALA A 748 -27.50 43.12 -14.13
C ALA A 748 -26.27 42.83 -15.02
N ASP A 749 -26.32 41.70 -15.69
CA ASP A 749 -25.28 41.16 -16.55
C ASP A 749 -25.49 41.49 -18.05
N ASP A 750 -26.72 41.70 -18.49
CA ASP A 750 -27.06 42.03 -19.87
C ASP A 750 -28.14 43.14 -19.96
N GLU A 751 -27.78 44.25 -20.55
CA GLU A 751 -28.67 45.41 -20.77
C GLU A 751 -29.88 45.09 -21.65
N ARG A 752 -29.90 43.98 -22.39
CA ARG A 752 -31.01 43.56 -23.25
C ARG A 752 -32.17 42.97 -22.46
N ARG A 753 -31.91 42.54 -21.22
CA ARG A 753 -32.96 41.99 -20.34
C ARG A 753 -33.92 43.04 -19.84
N SER A 754 -35.14 42.62 -19.50
CA SER A 754 -36.14 43.45 -18.84
C SER A 754 -36.34 43.00 -17.39
N VAL A 755 -36.66 43.95 -16.51
CA VAL A 755 -37.05 43.66 -15.12
C VAL A 755 -38.59 43.52 -15.11
N LEU A 756 -39.05 42.33 -14.73
CA LEU A 756 -40.43 42.07 -14.41
C LEU A 756 -40.65 42.38 -12.94
N THR A 757 -41.59 43.32 -12.65
CA THR A 757 -42.04 43.67 -11.29
C THR A 757 -43.49 43.24 -11.09
N ALA A 758 -43.80 42.68 -9.91
CA ALA A 758 -45.15 42.26 -9.55
C ALA A 758 -45.53 42.70 -8.13
N THR A 759 -46.85 42.94 -7.92
CA THR A 759 -47.41 43.42 -6.65
C THR A 759 -48.43 42.45 -6.06
N GLU A 760 -48.72 42.58 -4.76
CA GLU A 760 -49.57 41.67 -3.98
C GLU A 760 -50.98 41.50 -4.52
N ASN A 761 -51.57 42.53 -5.20
CA ASN A 761 -52.87 42.45 -5.77
C ASN A 761 -52.88 41.94 -7.24
N GLY A 762 -51.78 41.24 -7.66
CA GLY A 762 -51.70 40.60 -8.98
C GLY A 762 -51.40 41.49 -10.16
N TYR A 763 -50.97 42.74 -9.95
CA TYR A 763 -50.51 43.65 -11.01
C TYR A 763 -49.01 43.55 -11.23
N GLY A 764 -48.54 43.77 -12.42
CA GLY A 764 -47.12 43.80 -12.75
C GLY A 764 -46.83 44.40 -14.13
N LYS A 765 -45.56 44.50 -14.44
CA LYS A 765 -45.10 45.04 -15.73
C LYS A 765 -43.68 44.60 -16.00
N ARG A 766 -43.32 44.64 -17.27
CA ARG A 766 -41.96 44.47 -17.77
C ARG A 766 -41.36 45.85 -18.05
N THR A 767 -40.16 46.15 -17.58
CA THR A 767 -39.42 47.40 -17.79
C THR A 767 -38.01 47.11 -18.28
N PRO A 768 -37.55 47.66 -19.42
CA PRO A 768 -36.20 47.49 -19.91
C PRO A 768 -35.17 47.87 -18.84
N LEU A 769 -34.09 47.07 -18.70
CA LEU A 769 -33.05 47.30 -17.71
C LEU A 769 -32.41 48.71 -17.85
N ILE A 770 -32.26 49.18 -19.07
CA ILE A 770 -31.68 50.49 -19.41
C ILE A 770 -32.46 51.66 -18.80
N GLU A 771 -33.77 51.52 -18.51
CA GLU A 771 -34.59 52.59 -17.85
C GLU A 771 -34.20 52.72 -16.35
N HIS A 772 -33.54 51.75 -15.77
CA HIS A 772 -33.04 51.79 -14.40
C HIS A 772 -31.66 52.42 -14.38
N THR A 773 -31.54 53.71 -14.27
CA THR A 773 -30.27 54.45 -14.29
C THR A 773 -29.41 54.07 -13.08
N ARG A 774 -28.08 53.98 -13.31
CA ARG A 774 -27.12 53.70 -12.26
C ARG A 774 -27.03 54.88 -11.28
N HIS A 775 -27.07 54.62 -10.00
CA HIS A 775 -26.87 55.54 -8.89
C HIS A 775 -25.90 54.99 -7.87
N GLY A 776 -25.40 55.82 -6.96
CA GLY A 776 -24.61 55.30 -5.86
C GLY A 776 -25.43 54.45 -4.86
N ARG A 777 -24.81 53.50 -4.18
CA ARG A 777 -25.45 52.68 -3.13
C ARG A 777 -25.95 53.52 -1.96
N GLY A 778 -26.85 52.97 -1.14
CA GLY A 778 -27.37 53.61 0.08
C GLY A 778 -28.32 54.74 -0.13
N THR A 779 -28.86 54.92 -1.37
CA THR A 779 -29.93 55.92 -1.69
C THR A 779 -31.32 55.33 -1.44
N LYS A 780 -32.36 56.18 -1.38
CA LYS A 780 -33.77 55.75 -1.29
C LYS A 780 -34.29 55.09 -2.56
N GLY A 781 -33.50 55.09 -3.62
CA GLY A 781 -33.85 54.52 -4.94
C GLY A 781 -34.85 55.32 -5.73
N MET A 782 -35.12 54.81 -6.96
CA MET A 782 -36.07 55.33 -7.91
C MET A 782 -37.34 54.48 -7.89
N ILE A 783 -38.45 54.99 -8.41
CA ILE A 783 -39.65 54.18 -8.56
C ILE A 783 -39.45 53.14 -9.65
N ALA A 784 -39.62 51.86 -9.32
CA ALA A 784 -39.59 50.70 -10.20
C ALA A 784 -41.04 50.35 -10.63
N ILE A 785 -41.98 50.38 -9.69
CA ILE A 785 -43.41 50.32 -9.91
C ILE A 785 -44.10 51.27 -8.93
N GLN A 786 -45.12 52.00 -9.39
CA GLN A 786 -45.84 52.91 -8.53
C GLN A 786 -46.86 52.12 -7.71
N SER A 787 -46.56 51.92 -6.38
CA SER A 787 -47.51 51.30 -5.45
C SER A 787 -48.64 52.20 -5.11
N SER A 788 -49.88 51.66 -5.03
CA SER A 788 -51.13 52.33 -4.68
C SER A 788 -52.12 51.36 -4.02
N GLU A 789 -53.20 51.78 -3.44
CA GLU A 789 -54.22 50.89 -2.89
C GLU A 789 -54.74 49.86 -3.90
N ARG A 790 -54.69 50.18 -5.17
CA ARG A 790 -55.12 49.30 -6.25
C ARG A 790 -54.24 48.10 -6.48
N ASN A 791 -52.97 48.31 -6.53
CA ASN A 791 -51.98 47.24 -6.86
C ASN A 791 -51.25 46.69 -5.64
N GLY A 792 -51.31 47.39 -4.52
CA GLY A 792 -50.64 46.89 -3.26
C GLY A 792 -49.14 47.06 -3.26
N ARG A 793 -48.47 46.38 -2.35
CA ARG A 793 -47.00 46.36 -2.21
C ARG A 793 -46.34 45.50 -3.29
N MET A 794 -45.12 45.83 -3.63
CA MET A 794 -44.34 45.00 -4.53
C MET A 794 -43.89 43.70 -3.80
N VAL A 795 -44.06 42.56 -4.44
CA VAL A 795 -43.75 41.23 -3.90
C VAL A 795 -42.61 40.54 -4.65
N ALA A 796 -42.38 40.89 -5.92
CA ALA A 796 -41.32 40.25 -6.69
C ALA A 796 -40.71 41.20 -7.73
N ALA A 797 -39.41 41.01 -7.99
CA ALA A 797 -38.68 41.52 -9.14
C ALA A 797 -37.76 40.41 -9.66
N ILE A 798 -37.81 40.14 -10.95
CA ILE A 798 -37.01 39.13 -11.64
C ILE A 798 -36.52 39.65 -12.98
N LEU A 799 -35.34 39.17 -13.45
CA LEU A 799 -34.87 39.42 -14.81
C LEU A 799 -35.52 38.43 -15.77
N VAL A 800 -36.00 38.92 -16.89
CA VAL A 800 -36.71 38.14 -17.91
C VAL A 800 -36.25 38.53 -19.31
N GLU A 801 -36.33 37.55 -20.22
CA GLU A 801 -36.10 37.73 -21.65
C GLU A 801 -37.38 37.44 -22.47
N GLU A 802 -37.37 37.86 -23.75
CA GLU A 802 -38.45 37.47 -24.69
C GLU A 802 -38.43 35.94 -24.88
N GLY A 803 -39.56 35.29 -24.74
CA GLY A 803 -39.72 33.85 -24.83
C GLY A 803 -39.69 33.11 -23.48
N ASP A 804 -39.36 33.80 -22.38
CA ASP A 804 -39.46 33.21 -21.05
C ASP A 804 -40.93 32.99 -20.63
N GLU A 805 -41.10 32.02 -19.75
CA GLU A 805 -42.37 31.79 -19.03
C GLU A 805 -42.17 32.01 -17.53
N ILE A 806 -43.21 32.52 -16.91
CA ILE A 806 -43.22 32.78 -15.47
C ILE A 806 -44.34 31.99 -14.77
N MET A 807 -44.14 31.68 -13.52
CA MET A 807 -45.13 31.13 -12.61
C MET A 807 -45.52 32.19 -11.59
N LEU A 808 -46.80 32.52 -11.52
CA LEU A 808 -47.42 33.40 -10.54
C LEU A 808 -48.07 32.54 -9.45
N ILE A 809 -47.81 32.86 -8.18
CA ILE A 809 -48.27 32.05 -7.04
C ILE A 809 -48.98 32.95 -6.04
N THR A 810 -50.20 32.58 -5.66
CA THR A 810 -50.92 33.29 -4.62
C THR A 810 -50.77 32.64 -3.24
N THR A 811 -51.11 33.36 -2.17
CA THR A 811 -51.12 32.84 -0.80
C THR A 811 -52.17 31.75 -0.61
N GLY A 812 -53.24 31.74 -1.40
CA GLY A 812 -54.27 30.71 -1.43
C GLY A 812 -53.84 29.44 -2.22
N GLY A 813 -52.62 29.41 -2.80
CA GLY A 813 -52.12 28.26 -3.53
C GLY A 813 -52.51 28.20 -5.00
N VAL A 814 -53.05 29.26 -5.55
CA VAL A 814 -53.38 29.33 -6.97
C VAL A 814 -52.13 29.58 -7.80
N LEU A 815 -51.89 28.74 -8.81
CA LEU A 815 -50.74 28.77 -9.72
C LEU A 815 -51.19 29.16 -11.14
N VAL A 816 -50.55 30.20 -11.70
CA VAL A 816 -50.81 30.60 -13.10
C VAL A 816 -49.48 30.69 -13.84
N ARG A 817 -49.39 29.98 -14.96
CA ARG A 817 -48.25 30.04 -15.88
C ARG A 817 -48.56 31.00 -17.02
N THR A 818 -47.71 32.00 -17.26
CA THR A 818 -47.90 33.06 -18.25
C THR A 818 -46.59 33.25 -19.01
N ARG A 819 -46.69 33.55 -20.32
CA ARG A 819 -45.55 33.94 -21.14
C ARG A 819 -45.16 35.38 -20.89
N VAL A 820 -43.85 35.65 -20.82
CA VAL A 820 -43.33 37.02 -20.66
C VAL A 820 -43.76 37.95 -21.80
N ASP A 821 -43.89 37.40 -23.00
CA ASP A 821 -44.34 38.16 -24.22
C ASP A 821 -45.74 38.73 -24.08
N GLU A 822 -46.60 38.12 -23.28
CA GLU A 822 -47.98 38.58 -23.02
C GLU A 822 -47.99 39.75 -22.04
N ILE A 823 -46.89 40.03 -21.35
CA ILE A 823 -46.78 41.11 -20.36
C ILE A 823 -46.28 42.37 -21.05
N ARG A 824 -47.04 43.39 -20.94
CA ARG A 824 -46.78 44.71 -21.61
C ARG A 824 -45.52 45.36 -21.06
N GLU A 825 -44.60 45.77 -21.93
CA GLU A 825 -43.48 46.63 -21.60
C GLU A 825 -43.93 48.06 -21.28
N MET A 826 -43.48 48.58 -20.16
CA MET A 826 -43.93 49.84 -19.62
C MET A 826 -42.81 50.54 -18.83
N GLY A 827 -42.81 51.87 -18.84
CA GLY A 827 -41.88 52.71 -18.11
C GLY A 827 -42.02 52.57 -16.62
N ARG A 828 -40.91 52.88 -15.89
CA ARG A 828 -40.74 52.70 -14.47
C ARG A 828 -41.84 53.18 -13.54
N ALA A 829 -42.39 54.43 -13.81
CA ALA A 829 -43.33 55.14 -12.93
C ALA A 829 -44.78 54.76 -13.15
N THR A 830 -45.06 53.59 -13.71
CA THR A 830 -46.41 53.10 -13.95
C THR A 830 -46.86 52.08 -12.90
N GLN A 831 -48.19 51.87 -12.80
CA GLN A 831 -48.82 50.96 -11.85
C GLN A 831 -48.86 49.50 -12.35
N GLY A 832 -48.50 49.24 -13.61
CA GLY A 832 -48.58 47.94 -14.25
C GLY A 832 -49.95 47.52 -14.74
N VAL A 833 -50.06 46.34 -15.31
CA VAL A 833 -51.27 45.68 -15.81
C VAL A 833 -51.58 44.46 -14.93
N THR A 834 -52.78 43.95 -14.98
CA THR A 834 -53.19 42.73 -14.26
C THR A 834 -52.46 41.57 -14.89
N LEU A 835 -51.64 40.82 -14.05
CA LEU A 835 -51.00 39.57 -14.41
C LEU A 835 -51.84 38.35 -14.02
N ILE A 836 -52.49 38.43 -12.84
CA ILE A 836 -53.37 37.39 -12.29
C ILE A 836 -54.53 38.04 -11.57
N GLY A 837 -55.77 37.52 -11.74
CA GLY A 837 -56.89 37.88 -10.90
C GLY A 837 -56.76 37.21 -9.52
N VAL A 838 -56.76 38.02 -8.46
CA VAL A 838 -56.65 37.55 -7.08
C VAL A 838 -58.00 37.63 -6.44
N GLU A 839 -58.43 36.55 -5.75
CA GLU A 839 -59.72 36.52 -5.05
C GLU A 839 -59.65 37.38 -3.77
N GLU A 840 -60.84 37.76 -3.23
CA GLU A 840 -60.92 38.59 -2.04
C GLU A 840 -60.34 37.88 -0.81
N GLY A 841 -59.28 38.42 -0.26
CA GLY A 841 -58.53 37.85 0.86
C GLY A 841 -57.29 37.01 0.46
N ASP A 842 -57.05 36.80 -0.83
CA ASP A 842 -55.80 36.19 -1.34
C ASP A 842 -54.85 37.28 -1.88
N THR A 843 -53.57 37.00 -1.97
CA THR A 843 -52.53 37.91 -2.49
C THR A 843 -51.52 37.16 -3.33
N LEU A 844 -50.92 37.83 -4.31
CA LEU A 844 -49.75 37.26 -5.01
C LEU A 844 -48.59 37.19 -4.04
N SER A 845 -48.07 36.01 -3.85
CA SER A 845 -46.99 35.71 -2.88
C SER A 845 -45.63 35.71 -3.57
N ARG A 846 -45.54 35.14 -4.78
CA ARG A 846 -44.24 34.93 -5.46
C ARG A 846 -44.41 34.96 -6.99
N VAL A 847 -43.38 35.41 -7.67
CA VAL A 847 -43.22 35.29 -9.12
C VAL A 847 -41.86 34.66 -9.40
N GLN A 848 -41.85 33.70 -10.33
CA GLN A 848 -40.66 32.94 -10.62
C GLN A 848 -40.52 32.63 -12.10
N ARG A 849 -39.33 32.71 -12.65
CA ARG A 849 -39.03 32.25 -14.01
C ARG A 849 -39.14 30.75 -14.07
N VAL A 850 -39.83 30.18 -15.03
CA VAL A 850 -39.92 28.74 -15.24
C VAL A 850 -38.70 28.28 -16.04
N VAL A 851 -37.85 27.51 -15.40
CA VAL A 851 -36.69 26.90 -16.08
C VAL A 851 -37.14 25.56 -16.66
N GLY A 852 -37.26 25.48 -17.99
CA GLY A 852 -37.62 24.23 -18.69
C GLY A 852 -36.40 23.52 -19.25
N SER A 853 -36.57 22.25 -19.65
CA SER A 853 -35.55 21.48 -20.39
C SER A 853 -35.18 22.13 -21.76
N ASP A 854 -35.91 23.08 -22.20
CA ASP A 854 -35.75 23.83 -23.48
C ASP A 854 -35.18 25.25 -23.23
N SER A 855 -34.71 25.55 -22.01
CA SER A 855 -34.12 26.88 -21.73
C SER A 855 -32.83 27.08 -22.54
N PRO A 856 -32.54 28.32 -23.01
CA PRO A 856 -31.33 28.62 -23.78
C PRO A 856 -30.03 28.19 -23.06
N GLU A 857 -30.01 28.24 -21.75
CA GLU A 857 -28.87 27.81 -20.92
C GLU A 857 -28.61 26.31 -21.02
N VAL A 858 -29.65 25.46 -21.01
CA VAL A 858 -29.54 24.01 -21.18
C VAL A 858 -29.21 23.64 -22.63
N LEU A 859 -29.78 24.36 -23.60
CA LEU A 859 -29.50 24.14 -25.02
C LEU A 859 -28.10 24.60 -25.44
N ALA A 860 -27.59 25.69 -24.88
CA ALA A 860 -26.23 26.15 -25.10
C ALA A 860 -25.18 25.14 -24.52
N ALA A 861 -25.39 24.66 -23.30
CA ALA A 861 -24.48 23.67 -22.69
C ALA A 861 -24.49 22.29 -23.39
N VAL A 862 -25.67 21.90 -23.95
CA VAL A 862 -25.76 20.67 -24.77
C VAL A 862 -25.15 20.90 -26.16
N GLY A 863 -25.16 22.15 -26.68
CA GLY A 863 -24.52 22.55 -27.94
C GLY A 863 -23.01 22.58 -27.86
N GLU A 864 -22.44 23.12 -26.80
CA GLU A 864 -20.98 23.17 -26.57
C GLU A 864 -20.38 21.78 -26.39
N SER A 865 -21.07 20.83 -25.75
CA SER A 865 -20.62 19.44 -25.65
C SER A 865 -20.67 18.67 -26.97
N ALA A 866 -21.54 19.06 -27.93
CA ALA A 866 -21.63 18.43 -29.24
C ALA A 866 -20.59 18.99 -30.25
N ASP A 867 -20.17 20.23 -30.11
CA ASP A 867 -19.14 20.85 -30.95
C ASP A 867 -17.73 20.45 -30.55
N GLY A 868 -17.49 20.04 -29.27
CA GLY A 868 -16.23 19.46 -28.81
C GLY A 868 -15.95 18.07 -29.39
N GLU A 869 -16.97 17.26 -29.67
CA GLU A 869 -16.86 15.96 -30.32
C GLU A 869 -16.77 16.02 -31.84
N ALA A 870 -17.30 17.10 -32.47
CA ALA A 870 -17.26 17.26 -33.92
C ALA A 870 -15.96 17.87 -34.47
N ALA A 871 -15.18 18.57 -33.65
CA ALA A 871 -13.90 19.18 -34.05
C ALA A 871 -12.74 18.20 -34.13
N ALA A 872 -12.87 16.97 -33.58
CA ALA A 872 -11.86 15.94 -33.64
C ALA A 872 -11.99 14.94 -34.81
N ALA A 873 -13.02 15.12 -35.69
CA ALA A 873 -13.34 14.14 -36.72
C ALA A 873 -13.19 14.63 -38.18
N SER A 874 -12.59 15.81 -38.45
CA SER A 874 -12.40 16.31 -39.81
C SER A 874 -10.95 16.72 -40.11
N GLU A 875 -10.10 15.74 -40.34
CA GLU A 875 -8.95 15.88 -41.25
C GLU A 875 -8.46 14.47 -41.67
N GLY A 876 -8.81 14.12 -42.91
CA GLY A 876 -8.23 12.97 -43.60
C GLY A 876 -8.66 12.98 -45.06
N PRO A 877 -7.79 12.79 -46.06
CA PRO A 877 -7.91 13.27 -47.41
C PRO A 877 -8.75 12.35 -48.33
N GLU A 878 -9.43 13.00 -49.22
CA GLU A 878 -10.00 12.44 -50.47
C GLU A 878 -8.96 11.67 -51.31
N ALA A 879 -9.32 10.51 -51.77
CA ALA A 879 -8.85 9.99 -53.05
C ALA A 879 -9.91 9.08 -53.69
N ALA A 880 -10.14 9.38 -54.91
CA ALA A 880 -11.15 8.91 -55.82
C ALA A 880 -10.99 7.47 -56.30
N GLY A 881 -12.09 6.82 -56.66
CA GLY A 881 -12.15 6.18 -58.01
C GLY A 881 -12.42 4.69 -58.02
N GLU A 882 -13.60 4.34 -58.56
CA GLU A 882 -13.96 3.24 -59.41
C GLU A 882 -14.31 1.85 -58.83
N SER A 883 -15.59 1.57 -58.94
CA SER A 883 -16.16 0.21 -59.11
C SER A 883 -15.88 -0.32 -60.52
N PRO A 884 -15.83 -1.65 -60.78
CA PRO A 884 -17.09 -2.32 -61.09
C PRO A 884 -17.18 -3.84 -60.70
N SER A 885 -18.43 -4.22 -60.53
CA SER A 885 -19.17 -5.46 -60.88
C SER A 885 -18.45 -6.77 -61.12
N GLY A 886 -19.04 -7.84 -60.67
CA GLY A 886 -19.04 -9.16 -61.30
C GLY A 886 -19.07 -10.38 -60.39
N ASP A 887 -20.24 -10.87 -60.21
CA ASP A 887 -20.77 -12.25 -60.24
C ASP A 887 -19.90 -13.46 -59.93
N ASP A 888 -20.53 -14.31 -59.13
CA ASP A 888 -20.80 -15.75 -59.35
C ASP A 888 -20.02 -16.82 -58.61
N ALA A 889 -20.84 -17.61 -57.94
CA ALA A 889 -20.92 -19.09 -57.87
C ALA A 889 -20.07 -19.89 -56.88
N ALA A 890 -20.78 -20.42 -55.91
CA ALA A 890 -20.98 -21.83 -55.52
C ALA A 890 -19.81 -22.81 -55.53
N ALA A 891 -19.68 -23.54 -54.42
CA ALA A 891 -19.80 -25.02 -54.27
C ALA A 891 -18.97 -25.50 -53.11
N GLU A 892 -19.59 -26.06 -52.07
CA GLU A 892 -19.65 -27.49 -51.70
C GLU A 892 -18.30 -28.23 -51.51
N GLY A 893 -18.22 -28.90 -50.37
CA GLY A 893 -17.44 -30.13 -50.24
C GLY A 893 -16.76 -30.28 -48.88
N GLU A 894 -17.43 -30.85 -47.91
CA GLU A 894 -17.25 -32.18 -47.26
C GLU A 894 -15.84 -32.54 -46.79
N ALA A 895 -15.73 -32.70 -45.48
CA ALA A 895 -15.52 -33.97 -44.75
C ALA A 895 -14.09 -34.48 -44.51
N ALA A 896 -13.88 -34.83 -43.26
CA ALA A 896 -13.35 -36.04 -42.64
C ALA A 896 -11.91 -36.02 -42.11
N GLU A 897 -11.90 -36.26 -40.80
CA GLU A 897 -11.13 -37.26 -40.05
C GLU A 897 -9.58 -37.26 -40.21
N GLU A 898 -8.82 -36.90 -39.12
CA GLU A 898 -8.27 -37.84 -38.15
C GLU A 898 -7.85 -37.04 -36.88
#